data_2a028393a5e056989a3de9321eaa4d6c
#
_entry.id   2a028393a5e056989a3de9321eaa4d6c
#
_cell.length_a   1.000
_cell.length_b   1.000
_cell.length_c   1.000
_cell.angle_alpha   90.00
_cell.angle_beta   90.00
_cell.angle_gamma   90.00
#
_symmetry.space_group_name_H-M   'P 1'
#
loop_
_entity.id
_entity.type
_entity.pdbx_description
1 polymer ?
#
loop_
_entity_poly.entity_id
_entity_poly.type
_entity_poly.pdbx_seq_one_letter_code
_entity_poly.pdbx_strand_id
1 'polypeptide(L)'
;MATTSPADRSAPTTQVTLTIDGREVTVAEGTTILDAAGQLGIEIPVLCHDERYDPVGVCRMCVVDVGARVYAAACVRPCEQGMEVTTGGEQIDSHRAMLTELLLSEQPDPAEDPKETTTADNELLVLVRQYGVAKDPGSLPQSSGRGIDHSNPVIAVDHDACILCDRCVRACDDIQGNDVIGRSGKGYTTRIAFDLNDPMGESSCVTCGECVAACPTGALTNKPLHEVPIQPRERLRQVDTVCPYCGVGCALTYHVDDERHAIAFAEGREQPGSKGRLCVKGRYGWDYARSAQRLTTPLIRRDGSYPKGPLSGDVRGEGRGRRKPGGLVDYDEVMPHFRVASWDEALDLIAGRMTEIHRQHGPGSIAGFGSAKCSNEEAYLFQKLIRAGFQTNNVDHCTRLCHASSVAALFEGVGSAAVSTTYGDVINADVAILAGTNTTANHPVASSFFKQARRRGTKLVVVDPRRERIADHADIYCQIKPGTDVAFYNGVMHEILEMGLVDERFIADRTSNYEALAAMLAQYPAERAGQICGISPRMLRDVARIWGEADAAVVYWGMGISQHTTGTDNARCLIALCAITGQVGRPGTGLHPLRGQNNVQGASDAGLIPMFYPDYQPVDDPGTWERFETAWGRELDHARGLTVTEIVASALKQGVRAMYMMGENPFLSDPNINKVRKALSSLEFLAVQDIFLTETAEFADVVLPASSYLEKEGSYTNTDRRVQRGRKVLDPPGDARVDWQIIQDLSNRVGLPMDYASADEIFDELVEVMPSYANLSYDKLGPTGKLYPNADPDTSDGTIVLFEESFNTDDGLAHLVPAEWMPARELPDDEYPFVLNTGRLLEHWHTGSMTRRSYALDAISPKATVFVNPEDAARLGIADGQFARVTSRRGSIELEARVSHRETPGSCFIPFHFREAAANLLTIDEIDPVGKIPEFKFCAVRVQAAGAPDPSAVAA
;
A
#
# COMPACT_ATOMS: atom_id res chain seq x y z
N MET A 1 -32.64 -9.57 -7.03
CA MET A 1 -33.23 -10.06 -5.76
C MET A 1 -32.95 -9.00 -4.71
N ALA A 2 -33.92 -8.59 -3.93
CA ALA A 2 -33.86 -7.39 -3.11
C ALA A 2 -32.79 -7.51 -2.00
N THR A 3 -31.78 -6.66 -2.07
CA THR A 3 -30.79 -6.46 -1.02
C THR A 3 -31.41 -5.57 0.06
N THR A 4 -31.56 -6.10 1.26
CA THR A 4 -32.04 -5.35 2.43
C THR A 4 -31.06 -4.22 2.78
N SER A 5 -31.60 -3.01 2.94
CA SER A 5 -30.88 -1.79 3.37
C SER A 5 -30.28 -1.96 4.76
N PRO A 6 -29.09 -1.36 5.07
CA PRO A 6 -28.47 -1.43 6.38
C PRO A 6 -29.17 -0.68 7.51
N ALA A 7 -30.23 0.06 7.22
CA ALA A 7 -30.92 0.90 8.20
C ALA A 7 -31.85 0.17 9.20
N ASP A 8 -31.92 -1.17 9.17
CA ASP A 8 -32.86 -1.92 9.98
C ASP A 8 -32.22 -3.00 10.88
N ARG A 9 -31.15 -2.65 11.61
CA ARG A 9 -30.51 -3.57 12.56
C ARG A 9 -31.01 -3.44 14.01
N SER A 10 -32.10 -2.74 14.25
CA SER A 10 -32.67 -2.57 15.58
C SER A 10 -34.05 -3.25 15.78
N ALA A 11 -34.57 -3.99 14.80
CA ALA A 11 -35.73 -4.85 15.03
C ALA A 11 -35.29 -6.12 15.81
N PRO A 12 -36.04 -6.60 16.80
CA PRO A 12 -35.72 -7.87 17.46
C PRO A 12 -35.77 -8.97 16.39
N THR A 13 -34.61 -9.54 16.07
CA THR A 13 -34.50 -10.65 15.15
C THR A 13 -35.31 -11.82 15.69
N THR A 14 -36.32 -12.24 14.95
CA THR A 14 -37.12 -13.43 15.29
C THR A 14 -36.16 -14.60 15.50
N GLN A 15 -36.26 -15.29 16.61
CA GLN A 15 -35.42 -16.45 16.92
C GLN A 15 -36.17 -17.71 16.49
N VAL A 16 -35.44 -18.66 15.93
CA VAL A 16 -35.95 -20.00 15.59
C VAL A 16 -35.15 -21.06 16.36
N THR A 17 -35.87 -22.03 16.92
CA THR A 17 -35.27 -23.16 17.65
C THR A 17 -35.44 -24.45 16.83
N LEU A 18 -34.39 -25.18 16.66
CA LEU A 18 -34.36 -26.44 15.89
C LEU A 18 -33.46 -27.45 16.59
N THR A 19 -33.51 -28.70 16.12
CA THR A 19 -32.70 -29.80 16.63
C THR A 19 -31.78 -30.31 15.50
N ILE A 20 -30.49 -30.39 15.80
CA ILE A 20 -29.47 -30.94 14.86
C ILE A 20 -28.78 -32.10 15.56
N ASP A 21 -28.87 -33.30 14.99
CA ASP A 21 -28.37 -34.57 15.55
C ASP A 21 -28.75 -34.75 17.02
N GLY A 22 -30.00 -34.45 17.35
CA GLY A 22 -30.55 -34.55 18.69
C GLY A 22 -30.14 -33.44 19.66
N ARG A 23 -29.43 -32.41 19.22
CA ARG A 23 -28.97 -31.25 20.00
C ARG A 23 -29.80 -30.02 19.62
N GLU A 24 -30.40 -29.38 20.61
CA GLU A 24 -31.18 -28.16 20.39
C GLU A 24 -30.30 -26.92 20.20
N VAL A 25 -30.63 -26.07 19.25
CA VAL A 25 -29.97 -24.79 19.01
C VAL A 25 -31.02 -23.72 18.68
N THR A 26 -30.79 -22.50 19.17
CA THR A 26 -31.64 -21.33 18.89
C THR A 26 -30.80 -20.31 18.12
N VAL A 27 -31.26 -19.92 16.93
CA VAL A 27 -30.56 -19.03 16.02
C VAL A 27 -31.48 -17.94 15.50
N ALA A 28 -30.95 -16.88 14.96
CA ALA A 28 -31.73 -15.83 14.28
C ALA A 28 -32.42 -16.41 13.03
N GLU A 29 -33.62 -15.93 12.73
CA GLU A 29 -34.34 -16.26 11.49
C GLU A 29 -33.45 -15.92 10.26
N GLY A 30 -33.36 -16.84 9.30
CA GLY A 30 -32.53 -16.72 8.13
C GLY A 30 -31.11 -17.33 8.27
N THR A 31 -30.70 -17.75 9.48
CA THR A 31 -29.46 -18.50 9.69
C THR A 31 -29.51 -19.83 8.92
N THR A 32 -28.44 -20.20 8.22
CA THR A 32 -28.41 -21.46 7.48
C THR A 32 -28.21 -22.65 8.41
N ILE A 33 -28.62 -23.86 7.96
CA ILE A 33 -28.38 -25.08 8.73
C ILE A 33 -26.88 -25.30 8.97
N LEU A 34 -26.04 -24.94 7.99
CA LEU A 34 -24.58 -25.08 8.11
C LEU A 34 -24.04 -24.21 9.25
N ASP A 35 -24.45 -22.94 9.32
CA ASP A 35 -24.01 -22.02 10.36
C ASP A 35 -24.53 -22.43 11.75
N ALA A 36 -25.76 -22.91 11.81
CA ALA A 36 -26.34 -23.42 13.05
C ALA A 36 -25.64 -24.70 13.54
N ALA A 37 -25.25 -25.60 12.65
CA ALA A 37 -24.46 -26.80 12.96
C ALA A 37 -23.08 -26.41 13.48
N GLY A 38 -22.43 -25.41 12.86
CA GLY A 38 -21.15 -24.86 13.31
C GLY A 38 -21.19 -24.34 14.75
N GLN A 39 -22.27 -23.68 15.18
CA GLN A 39 -22.46 -23.22 16.57
C GLN A 39 -22.51 -24.38 17.58
N LEU A 40 -22.93 -25.56 17.14
CA LEU A 40 -22.92 -26.78 17.93
C LEU A 40 -21.59 -27.57 17.84
N GLY A 41 -20.63 -27.10 17.03
CA GLY A 41 -19.39 -27.83 16.74
C GLY A 41 -19.62 -29.08 15.89
N ILE A 42 -20.67 -29.10 15.05
CA ILE A 42 -20.97 -30.17 14.11
C ILE A 42 -20.43 -29.73 12.74
N GLU A 43 -19.46 -30.50 12.23
CA GLU A 43 -18.87 -30.26 10.92
C GLU A 43 -19.70 -30.94 9.80
N ILE A 44 -20.14 -30.13 8.84
CA ILE A 44 -20.79 -30.61 7.63
C ILE A 44 -19.84 -30.34 6.45
N PRO A 45 -19.46 -31.36 5.65
CA PRO A 45 -18.48 -31.17 4.57
C PRO A 45 -19.01 -30.25 3.48
N VAL A 46 -18.13 -29.35 2.98
CA VAL A 46 -18.43 -28.40 1.91
C VAL A 46 -17.28 -28.37 0.89
N LEU A 47 -17.56 -27.96 -0.35
CA LEU A 47 -16.55 -27.67 -1.39
C LEU A 47 -16.80 -26.33 -2.07
N CYS A 48 -18.07 -25.92 -2.25
CA CYS A 48 -18.40 -24.67 -2.93
C CYS A 48 -18.71 -23.52 -1.97
N HIS A 49 -18.63 -23.73 -0.67
CA HIS A 49 -18.89 -22.71 0.37
C HIS A 49 -17.61 -22.18 0.99
N ASP A 50 -17.63 -20.94 1.40
CA ASP A 50 -16.61 -20.24 2.20
C ASP A 50 -17.37 -19.13 2.94
N GLU A 51 -17.06 -18.91 4.20
CA GLU A 51 -17.77 -17.99 5.10
C GLU A 51 -17.77 -16.52 4.66
N ARG A 52 -16.84 -16.16 3.76
CA ARG A 52 -16.61 -14.78 3.32
C ARG A 52 -17.59 -14.30 2.25
N TYR A 53 -18.40 -15.17 1.67
CA TYR A 53 -19.35 -14.82 0.61
C TYR A 53 -20.61 -15.70 0.60
N ASP A 54 -21.67 -15.22 -0.04
CA ASP A 54 -22.97 -15.88 -0.07
C ASP A 54 -22.88 -17.31 -0.66
N PRO A 55 -23.55 -18.30 -0.06
CA PRO A 55 -23.54 -19.66 -0.52
C PRO A 55 -24.34 -19.84 -1.82
N VAL A 56 -23.87 -20.74 -2.70
CA VAL A 56 -24.50 -21.05 -3.99
C VAL A 56 -25.06 -22.47 -4.08
N GLY A 57 -24.68 -23.38 -3.17
CA GLY A 57 -25.23 -24.73 -3.07
C GLY A 57 -24.98 -25.65 -4.30
N VAL A 58 -23.96 -25.38 -5.14
CA VAL A 58 -23.75 -26.10 -6.42
C VAL A 58 -23.11 -27.49 -6.25
N CYS A 59 -22.19 -27.67 -5.29
CA CYS A 59 -21.48 -28.95 -5.12
C CYS A 59 -22.33 -30.03 -4.44
N ARG A 60 -23.34 -29.64 -3.66
CA ARG A 60 -24.26 -30.51 -2.91
C ARG A 60 -23.59 -31.38 -1.84
N MET A 61 -22.30 -31.16 -1.55
CA MET A 61 -21.57 -31.95 -0.54
C MET A 61 -22.16 -31.79 0.87
N CYS A 62 -22.75 -30.62 1.16
CA CYS A 62 -23.36 -30.29 2.44
C CYS A 62 -24.81 -30.82 2.62
N VAL A 63 -25.20 -31.90 1.92
CA VAL A 63 -26.54 -32.48 2.07
C VAL A 63 -26.81 -32.99 3.48
N VAL A 64 -28.01 -32.70 3.99
CA VAL A 64 -28.54 -33.12 5.32
C VAL A 64 -30.00 -33.58 5.16
N ASP A 65 -30.46 -34.44 6.07
CA ASP A 65 -31.86 -34.83 6.14
C ASP A 65 -32.64 -33.88 7.05
N VAL A 66 -33.72 -33.33 6.54
CA VAL A 66 -34.66 -32.43 7.27
C VAL A 66 -36.07 -33.05 7.37
N GLY A 67 -36.18 -34.38 7.25
CA GLY A 67 -37.42 -35.09 7.23
C GLY A 67 -38.26 -34.87 5.95
N ALA A 68 -37.69 -34.26 4.90
CA ALA A 68 -38.38 -34.00 3.65
C ALA A 68 -38.10 -35.12 2.60
N ARG A 69 -38.85 -35.09 1.48
CA ARG A 69 -38.67 -36.07 0.38
C ARG A 69 -37.26 -36.11 -0.20
N VAL A 70 -36.55 -35.00 -0.16
CA VAL A 70 -35.19 -34.83 -0.70
C VAL A 70 -34.28 -34.19 0.33
N TYR A 71 -33.04 -34.54 0.32
CA TYR A 71 -32.01 -33.90 1.19
C TYR A 71 -31.82 -32.43 0.87
N ALA A 72 -31.65 -31.63 1.91
CA ALA A 72 -31.39 -30.20 1.81
C ALA A 72 -29.88 -29.92 1.71
N ALA A 73 -29.49 -28.85 1.02
CA ALA A 73 -28.13 -28.32 1.08
C ALA A 73 -28.03 -27.38 2.30
N ALA A 74 -27.29 -27.78 3.31
CA ALA A 74 -27.20 -27.06 4.58
C ALA A 74 -26.67 -25.63 4.41
N CYS A 75 -25.78 -25.38 3.45
CA CYS A 75 -25.20 -24.04 3.24
C CYS A 75 -26.18 -22.98 2.68
N VAL A 76 -27.35 -23.40 2.12
CA VAL A 76 -28.36 -22.48 1.54
C VAL A 76 -29.75 -22.62 2.18
N ARG A 77 -30.01 -23.69 2.94
CA ARG A 77 -31.31 -23.90 3.58
C ARG A 77 -31.35 -23.14 4.92
N PRO A 78 -32.28 -22.15 5.08
CA PRO A 78 -32.46 -21.50 6.36
C PRO A 78 -33.09 -22.44 7.40
N CYS A 79 -32.77 -22.19 8.67
CA CYS A 79 -33.37 -22.85 9.82
C CYS A 79 -34.84 -22.44 9.98
N GLU A 80 -35.67 -23.39 10.37
CA GLU A 80 -37.11 -23.18 10.64
C GLU A 80 -37.48 -23.68 12.05
N GLN A 81 -38.48 -23.09 12.67
CA GLN A 81 -38.92 -23.44 14.01
C GLN A 81 -39.35 -24.92 14.08
N GLY A 82 -38.78 -25.66 15.02
CA GLY A 82 -39.09 -27.06 15.24
C GLY A 82 -38.53 -28.02 14.18
N MET A 83 -37.62 -27.57 13.31
CA MET A 83 -36.96 -28.41 12.31
C MET A 83 -36.10 -29.46 13.01
N GLU A 84 -36.14 -30.69 12.56
CA GLU A 84 -35.23 -31.77 12.95
C GLU A 84 -34.24 -32.06 11.81
N VAL A 85 -32.96 -31.94 12.07
CA VAL A 85 -31.89 -32.11 11.10
C VAL A 85 -30.99 -33.27 11.50
N THR A 86 -30.73 -34.16 10.56
CA THR A 86 -29.72 -35.22 10.70
C THR A 86 -28.58 -34.92 9.73
N THR A 87 -27.36 -34.78 10.24
CA THR A 87 -26.18 -34.34 9.43
C THR A 87 -25.33 -35.48 8.90
N GLY A 88 -25.48 -36.71 9.42
CA GLY A 88 -24.69 -37.89 9.04
C GLY A 88 -25.49 -39.18 9.05
N GLY A 89 -24.86 -40.29 8.77
CA GLY A 89 -25.43 -41.63 8.75
C GLY A 89 -25.31 -42.30 7.38
N GLU A 90 -25.49 -43.61 7.36
CA GLU A 90 -25.17 -44.48 6.21
C GLU A 90 -25.70 -43.97 4.85
N GLN A 91 -26.94 -43.46 4.82
CA GLN A 91 -27.55 -42.97 3.57
C GLN A 91 -26.93 -41.62 3.14
N ILE A 92 -26.75 -40.67 4.06
CA ILE A 92 -26.14 -39.37 3.77
C ILE A 92 -24.69 -39.57 3.31
N ASP A 93 -23.94 -40.41 4.01
CA ASP A 93 -22.54 -40.70 3.67
C ASP A 93 -22.40 -41.42 2.33
N SER A 94 -23.35 -42.32 1.98
CA SER A 94 -23.42 -42.93 0.67
C SER A 94 -23.65 -41.89 -0.44
N HIS A 95 -24.52 -40.89 -0.21
CA HIS A 95 -24.73 -39.79 -1.16
C HIS A 95 -23.46 -38.92 -1.31
N ARG A 96 -22.78 -38.60 -0.23
CA ARG A 96 -21.54 -37.82 -0.26
C ARG A 96 -20.40 -38.59 -0.97
N ALA A 97 -20.27 -39.89 -0.69
CA ALA A 97 -19.34 -40.78 -1.38
C ALA A 97 -19.56 -40.77 -2.91
N MET A 98 -20.82 -40.92 -3.33
CA MET A 98 -21.17 -40.86 -4.76
C MET A 98 -20.86 -39.50 -5.40
N LEU A 99 -21.16 -38.37 -4.70
CA LEU A 99 -20.83 -37.03 -5.18
C LEU A 99 -19.31 -36.84 -5.29
N THR A 100 -18.56 -37.35 -4.32
CA THR A 100 -17.10 -37.35 -4.34
C THR A 100 -16.54 -38.15 -5.51
N GLU A 101 -17.09 -39.35 -5.78
CA GLU A 101 -16.73 -40.20 -6.93
C GLU A 101 -16.98 -39.48 -8.25
N LEU A 102 -18.15 -38.84 -8.41
CA LEU A 102 -18.49 -38.06 -9.60
C LEU A 102 -17.51 -36.90 -9.83
N LEU A 103 -17.16 -36.17 -8.80
CA LEU A 103 -16.19 -35.08 -8.91
C LEU A 103 -14.78 -35.61 -9.21
N LEU A 104 -14.35 -36.69 -8.56
CA LEU A 104 -13.06 -37.32 -8.75
C LEU A 104 -12.86 -37.87 -10.16
N SER A 105 -13.94 -38.32 -10.81
CA SER A 105 -13.86 -38.96 -12.15
C SER A 105 -13.22 -38.06 -13.22
N GLU A 106 -13.42 -36.75 -13.13
CA GLU A 106 -12.87 -35.76 -14.07
C GLU A 106 -11.50 -35.19 -13.63
N GLN A 107 -11.03 -35.46 -12.40
CA GLN A 107 -9.80 -34.89 -11.87
C GLN A 107 -8.54 -35.52 -12.50
N PRO A 108 -7.42 -34.80 -12.60
CA PRO A 108 -6.10 -35.34 -12.90
C PRO A 108 -5.69 -36.40 -11.86
N ASP A 109 -4.58 -37.11 -12.14
CA ASP A 109 -4.01 -38.04 -11.15
C ASP A 109 -3.57 -37.24 -9.90
N PRO A 110 -3.92 -37.69 -8.69
CA PRO A 110 -3.46 -37.02 -7.46
C PRO A 110 -1.93 -36.83 -7.36
N ALA A 111 -1.15 -37.71 -7.97
CA ALA A 111 0.31 -37.59 -8.05
C ALA A 111 0.79 -36.46 -8.98
N GLU A 112 -0.09 -35.98 -9.85
CA GLU A 112 0.15 -34.85 -10.79
C GLU A 112 -0.52 -33.54 -10.30
N ASP A 113 -1.36 -33.60 -9.25
CA ASP A 113 -2.04 -32.42 -8.71
C ASP A 113 -1.05 -31.54 -7.91
N PRO A 114 -0.76 -30.28 -8.36
CA PRO A 114 0.22 -29.43 -7.69
C PRO A 114 -0.16 -29.07 -6.27
N LYS A 115 -1.45 -28.95 -5.93
CA LYS A 115 -1.91 -28.64 -4.58
C LYS A 115 -1.70 -29.81 -3.63
N GLU A 116 -1.93 -31.04 -4.09
CA GLU A 116 -1.68 -32.25 -3.30
C GLU A 116 -0.18 -32.54 -3.13
N THR A 117 0.62 -32.35 -4.18
CA THR A 117 2.05 -32.65 -4.17
C THR A 117 2.90 -31.56 -3.48
N THR A 118 2.33 -30.38 -3.20
CA THR A 118 2.99 -29.29 -2.48
C THR A 118 2.43 -29.14 -1.07
N THR A 119 1.30 -28.47 -0.90
CA THR A 119 0.72 -28.15 0.42
C THR A 119 -0.14 -29.29 0.98
N ALA A 120 -0.49 -30.31 0.19
CA ALA A 120 -1.32 -31.45 0.55
C ALA A 120 -2.69 -31.07 1.14
N ASP A 121 -3.25 -29.93 0.72
CA ASP A 121 -4.52 -29.38 1.20
C ASP A 121 -5.62 -29.30 0.13
N ASN A 122 -5.59 -30.25 -0.84
CA ASN A 122 -6.68 -30.42 -1.81
C ASN A 122 -7.93 -30.94 -1.10
N GLU A 123 -8.94 -30.06 -0.90
CA GLU A 123 -10.16 -30.36 -0.13
C GLU A 123 -10.97 -31.54 -0.72
N LEU A 124 -10.97 -31.69 -2.06
CA LEU A 124 -11.63 -32.83 -2.69
C LEU A 124 -10.92 -34.15 -2.34
N LEU A 125 -9.58 -34.18 -2.35
CA LEU A 125 -8.82 -35.37 -2.03
C LEU A 125 -8.89 -35.72 -0.52
N VAL A 126 -9.11 -34.73 0.35
CA VAL A 126 -9.46 -34.99 1.75
C VAL A 126 -10.77 -35.78 1.84
N LEU A 127 -11.81 -35.37 1.09
CA LEU A 127 -13.09 -36.09 1.06
C LEU A 127 -12.96 -37.47 0.41
N VAL A 128 -12.13 -37.62 -0.62
CA VAL A 128 -11.81 -38.92 -1.22
C VAL A 128 -11.27 -39.90 -0.17
N ARG A 129 -10.34 -39.45 0.65
CA ARG A 129 -9.78 -40.23 1.76
C ARG A 129 -10.82 -40.52 2.83
N GLN A 130 -11.64 -39.55 3.18
CA GLN A 130 -12.67 -39.66 4.23
C GLN A 130 -13.75 -40.69 3.87
N TYR A 131 -14.23 -40.68 2.61
CA TYR A 131 -15.30 -41.59 2.17
C TYR A 131 -14.78 -42.88 1.50
N GLY A 132 -13.46 -43.07 1.43
CA GLY A 132 -12.84 -44.28 0.87
C GLY A 132 -13.15 -44.49 -0.63
N VAL A 133 -13.32 -43.38 -1.36
CA VAL A 133 -13.64 -43.40 -2.81
C VAL A 133 -12.37 -43.63 -3.60
N ALA A 134 -12.48 -44.41 -4.69
CA ALA A 134 -11.40 -44.62 -5.65
C ALA A 134 -11.86 -44.20 -7.05
N LYS A 135 -10.94 -43.66 -7.85
CA LYS A 135 -11.20 -43.35 -9.25
C LYS A 135 -11.36 -44.66 -10.02
N ASP A 136 -12.58 -44.89 -10.56
CA ASP A 136 -12.84 -46.07 -11.43
C ASP A 136 -12.49 -45.74 -12.88
N PRO A 137 -11.45 -46.39 -13.47
CA PRO A 137 -11.01 -46.11 -14.83
C PRO A 137 -12.04 -46.45 -15.94
N GLY A 138 -13.10 -47.16 -15.60
CA GLY A 138 -14.02 -47.77 -16.61
C GLY A 138 -15.39 -47.14 -16.67
N SER A 139 -15.81 -46.31 -15.68
CA SER A 139 -17.23 -45.96 -15.55
C SER A 139 -17.64 -44.56 -16.05
N LEU A 140 -16.67 -43.61 -16.15
CA LEU A 140 -16.94 -42.20 -16.52
C LEU A 140 -15.81 -41.61 -17.37
N PRO A 141 -16.05 -40.52 -18.14
CA PRO A 141 -14.99 -39.81 -18.86
C PRO A 141 -13.82 -39.43 -17.96
N GLN A 142 -12.59 -39.80 -18.33
CA GLN A 142 -11.42 -39.67 -17.50
C GLN A 142 -10.82 -38.24 -17.43
N SER A 143 -11.23 -37.33 -18.30
CA SER A 143 -10.84 -35.92 -18.30
C SER A 143 -11.83 -35.12 -19.12
N SER A 144 -12.07 -33.88 -18.69
CA SER A 144 -12.91 -32.93 -19.45
C SER A 144 -12.21 -32.38 -20.71
N GLY A 145 -10.87 -32.45 -20.77
CA GLY A 145 -10.05 -31.91 -21.86
C GLY A 145 -10.15 -30.39 -22.00
N ARG A 146 -10.34 -29.69 -20.87
CA ARG A 146 -10.46 -28.22 -20.84
C ARG A 146 -9.11 -27.51 -20.95
N GLY A 147 -8.01 -28.22 -20.63
CA GLY A 147 -6.62 -27.79 -20.78
C GLY A 147 -6.07 -26.90 -19.67
N ILE A 148 -4.82 -26.49 -19.85
CA ILE A 148 -4.04 -25.73 -18.88
C ILE A 148 -3.69 -24.37 -19.47
N ASP A 149 -3.77 -23.30 -18.67
CA ASP A 149 -3.31 -21.96 -19.01
C ASP A 149 -2.02 -21.62 -18.24
N HIS A 150 -0.94 -21.43 -18.98
CA HIS A 150 0.39 -21.08 -18.46
C HIS A 150 0.75 -19.60 -18.58
N SER A 151 -0.15 -18.76 -19.07
CA SER A 151 0.11 -17.37 -19.44
C SER A 151 0.48 -16.48 -18.25
N ASN A 152 -0.11 -16.70 -17.06
CA ASN A 152 0.23 -15.91 -15.88
C ASN A 152 1.55 -16.41 -15.26
N PRO A 153 2.52 -15.51 -14.95
CA PRO A 153 3.83 -15.93 -14.43
C PRO A 153 3.80 -16.49 -13.00
N VAL A 154 2.76 -16.21 -12.22
CA VAL A 154 2.69 -16.51 -10.78
C VAL A 154 1.57 -17.49 -10.44
N ILE A 155 0.46 -17.48 -11.18
CA ILE A 155 -0.70 -18.35 -10.96
C ILE A 155 -0.76 -19.39 -12.08
N ALA A 156 -0.85 -20.66 -11.71
CA ALA A 156 -1.14 -21.76 -12.63
C ALA A 156 -2.63 -22.01 -12.67
N VAL A 157 -3.16 -22.26 -13.87
CA VAL A 157 -4.57 -22.58 -14.10
C VAL A 157 -4.67 -23.92 -14.78
N ASP A 158 -5.23 -24.93 -14.11
CA ASP A 158 -5.58 -26.22 -14.66
C ASP A 158 -7.12 -26.36 -14.68
N HIS A 159 -7.69 -26.22 -15.88
CA HIS A 159 -9.12 -26.33 -16.04
C HIS A 159 -9.64 -27.77 -15.88
N ASP A 160 -8.79 -28.77 -16.03
CA ASP A 160 -9.16 -30.17 -15.86
C ASP A 160 -9.32 -30.54 -14.37
N ALA A 161 -8.58 -29.86 -13.47
CA ALA A 161 -8.75 -29.99 -12.04
C ALA A 161 -9.93 -29.17 -11.45
N CYS A 162 -10.67 -28.43 -12.29
CA CYS A 162 -11.74 -27.53 -11.85
C CYS A 162 -13.07 -28.28 -11.66
N ILE A 163 -13.65 -28.19 -10.45
CA ILE A 163 -14.97 -28.76 -10.09
C ILE A 163 -16.14 -27.77 -10.29
N LEU A 164 -15.90 -26.60 -10.89
CA LEU A 164 -16.91 -25.57 -11.17
C LEU A 164 -17.71 -25.11 -9.92
N CYS A 165 -17.03 -24.96 -8.78
CA CYS A 165 -17.63 -24.60 -7.49
C CYS A 165 -17.89 -23.09 -7.34
N ASP A 166 -17.38 -22.25 -8.24
CA ASP A 166 -17.49 -20.79 -8.26
C ASP A 166 -16.87 -20.06 -7.06
N ARG A 167 -16.05 -20.71 -6.22
CA ARG A 167 -15.36 -20.01 -5.14
C ARG A 167 -14.42 -18.92 -5.69
N CYS A 168 -13.66 -19.23 -6.75
CA CYS A 168 -12.77 -18.26 -7.40
C CYS A 168 -13.52 -17.08 -8.05
N VAL A 169 -14.70 -17.32 -8.63
CA VAL A 169 -15.55 -16.27 -9.20
C VAL A 169 -15.97 -15.30 -8.10
N ARG A 170 -16.56 -15.81 -7.02
CA ARG A 170 -16.99 -14.98 -5.88
C ARG A 170 -15.84 -14.32 -5.15
N ALA A 171 -14.70 -14.99 -5.00
CA ALA A 171 -13.49 -14.39 -4.43
C ALA A 171 -12.99 -13.20 -5.27
N CYS A 172 -13.07 -13.30 -6.60
CA CYS A 172 -12.70 -12.21 -7.49
C CYS A 172 -13.72 -11.07 -7.45
N ASP A 173 -15.00 -11.40 -7.48
CA ASP A 173 -16.11 -10.45 -7.54
C ASP A 173 -16.49 -9.89 -6.15
N ASP A 174 -16.94 -10.74 -5.22
CA ASP A 174 -17.50 -10.28 -3.94
C ASP A 174 -16.42 -9.78 -2.97
N ILE A 175 -15.23 -10.42 -2.98
CA ILE A 175 -14.15 -10.04 -2.05
C ILE A 175 -13.30 -8.92 -2.63
N GLN A 176 -12.74 -9.11 -3.84
CA GLN A 176 -11.79 -8.14 -4.41
C GLN A 176 -12.47 -7.06 -5.29
N GLY A 177 -13.69 -7.31 -5.77
CA GLY A 177 -14.42 -6.40 -6.66
C GLY A 177 -13.71 -6.18 -8.01
N ASN A 178 -13.06 -7.22 -8.57
CA ASN A 178 -12.30 -7.09 -9.81
C ASN A 178 -13.06 -7.58 -11.04
N ASP A 179 -14.07 -8.45 -10.88
CA ASP A 179 -15.01 -8.93 -11.92
C ASP A 179 -14.33 -9.59 -13.14
N VAL A 180 -13.17 -10.23 -12.93
CA VAL A 180 -12.36 -10.82 -14.00
C VAL A 180 -12.79 -12.26 -14.33
N ILE A 181 -13.22 -13.02 -13.31
CA ILE A 181 -13.47 -14.46 -13.45
C ILE A 181 -14.96 -14.74 -13.64
N GLY A 182 -15.28 -15.46 -14.70
CA GLY A 182 -16.64 -15.91 -14.99
C GLY A 182 -16.66 -17.36 -15.47
N ARG A 183 -17.77 -17.80 -16.03
CA ARG A 183 -17.91 -19.10 -16.69
C ARG A 183 -18.09 -18.94 -18.20
N SER A 184 -17.45 -19.82 -18.97
CA SER A 184 -17.69 -19.96 -20.39
C SER A 184 -18.00 -21.44 -20.76
N GLY A 185 -18.62 -21.66 -21.94
CA GLY A 185 -18.98 -23.01 -22.43
C GLY A 185 -20.27 -23.55 -21.79
N LYS A 186 -20.59 -24.80 -22.15
CA LYS A 186 -21.77 -25.55 -21.68
C LYS A 186 -21.43 -27.03 -21.52
N GLY A 187 -22.07 -27.70 -20.55
CA GLY A 187 -21.84 -29.14 -20.27
C GLY A 187 -20.38 -29.40 -19.93
N TYR A 188 -19.81 -30.46 -20.50
CA TYR A 188 -18.40 -30.85 -20.23
C TYR A 188 -17.36 -29.85 -20.72
N THR A 189 -17.71 -28.91 -21.61
CA THR A 189 -16.80 -27.85 -22.05
C THR A 189 -16.86 -26.60 -21.16
N THR A 190 -17.70 -26.61 -20.11
CA THR A 190 -17.77 -25.49 -19.16
C THR A 190 -16.45 -25.35 -18.42
N ARG A 191 -15.92 -24.13 -18.37
CA ARG A 191 -14.71 -23.80 -17.64
C ARG A 191 -14.81 -22.39 -17.03
N ILE A 192 -13.96 -22.10 -16.06
CA ILE A 192 -13.74 -20.73 -15.64
C ILE A 192 -13.05 -19.97 -16.79
N ALA A 193 -13.39 -18.71 -16.94
CA ALA A 193 -12.86 -17.84 -18.00
C ALA A 193 -12.47 -16.51 -17.40
N PHE A 194 -11.47 -15.88 -17.99
CA PHE A 194 -10.99 -14.55 -17.59
C PHE A 194 -11.44 -13.54 -18.66
N ASP A 195 -12.05 -12.43 -18.25
CA ASP A 195 -12.65 -11.41 -19.12
C ASP A 195 -13.53 -12.05 -20.22
N LEU A 196 -13.18 -11.87 -21.50
CA LEU A 196 -13.89 -12.44 -22.63
C LEU A 196 -13.37 -13.85 -23.05
N ASN A 197 -12.86 -14.62 -22.10
CA ASN A 197 -12.20 -15.91 -22.27
C ASN A 197 -10.76 -15.78 -22.78
N ASP A 198 -10.09 -14.71 -22.40
CA ASP A 198 -8.67 -14.48 -22.65
C ASP A 198 -7.81 -15.40 -21.75
N PRO A 199 -6.54 -15.66 -22.11
CA PRO A 199 -5.58 -16.23 -21.18
C PRO A 199 -5.41 -15.35 -19.93
N MET A 200 -5.24 -15.96 -18.74
CA MET A 200 -5.20 -15.20 -17.47
C MET A 200 -4.14 -14.10 -17.47
N GLY A 201 -2.97 -14.37 -18.05
CA GLY A 201 -1.85 -13.39 -18.12
C GLY A 201 -2.09 -12.25 -19.12
N GLU A 202 -3.08 -12.38 -20.02
CA GLU A 202 -3.44 -11.35 -21.01
C GLU A 202 -4.73 -10.61 -20.62
N SER A 203 -5.41 -11.07 -19.57
CA SER A 203 -6.66 -10.51 -19.07
C SER A 203 -6.43 -9.28 -18.17
N SER A 204 -7.51 -8.68 -17.70
CA SER A 204 -7.46 -7.60 -16.71
C SER A 204 -7.12 -8.06 -15.29
N CYS A 205 -6.73 -9.31 -15.09
CA CYS A 205 -6.34 -9.90 -13.82
C CYS A 205 -5.21 -9.12 -13.16
N VAL A 206 -5.38 -8.80 -11.87
CA VAL A 206 -4.40 -8.09 -11.04
C VAL A 206 -3.51 -9.03 -10.23
N THR A 207 -3.55 -10.32 -10.48
CA THR A 207 -2.74 -11.37 -9.84
C THR A 207 -2.76 -11.30 -8.29
N CYS A 208 -3.89 -10.94 -7.70
CA CYS A 208 -4.02 -10.83 -6.24
C CYS A 208 -3.99 -12.19 -5.50
N GLY A 209 -4.17 -13.30 -6.22
CA GLY A 209 -4.15 -14.66 -5.68
C GLY A 209 -5.34 -15.03 -4.79
N GLU A 210 -6.40 -14.20 -4.72
CA GLU A 210 -7.58 -14.54 -3.91
C GLU A 210 -8.31 -15.76 -4.46
N CYS A 211 -8.35 -15.92 -5.77
CA CYS A 211 -8.89 -17.09 -6.43
C CYS A 211 -8.11 -18.37 -6.13
N VAL A 212 -6.79 -18.27 -5.96
CA VAL A 212 -5.91 -19.39 -5.53
C VAL A 212 -6.23 -19.78 -4.08
N ALA A 213 -6.30 -18.80 -3.18
CA ALA A 213 -6.64 -19.04 -1.78
C ALA A 213 -8.05 -19.65 -1.61
N ALA A 214 -8.98 -19.30 -2.50
CA ALA A 214 -10.34 -19.80 -2.46
C ALA A 214 -10.51 -21.18 -3.15
N CYS A 215 -9.56 -21.62 -3.99
CA CYS A 215 -9.72 -22.84 -4.77
C CYS A 215 -9.61 -24.11 -3.91
N PRO A 216 -10.62 -24.99 -3.89
CA PRO A 216 -10.58 -26.21 -3.08
C PRO A 216 -9.79 -27.35 -3.74
N THR A 217 -9.39 -27.21 -5.00
CA THR A 217 -8.66 -28.23 -5.79
C THR A 217 -7.38 -27.66 -6.39
N GLY A 218 -6.64 -28.44 -7.17
CA GLY A 218 -5.46 -28.02 -7.92
C GLY A 218 -5.71 -27.13 -9.14
N ALA A 219 -6.96 -26.67 -9.35
CA ALA A 219 -7.31 -25.88 -10.52
C ALA A 219 -6.66 -24.50 -10.58
N LEU A 220 -6.43 -23.86 -9.43
CA LEU A 220 -5.72 -22.58 -9.30
C LEU A 220 -4.69 -22.72 -8.21
N THR A 221 -3.41 -22.60 -8.56
CA THR A 221 -2.30 -22.83 -7.65
C THR A 221 -1.19 -21.76 -7.81
N ASN A 222 -0.33 -21.65 -6.80
CA ASN A 222 0.83 -20.76 -6.82
C ASN A 222 1.99 -21.42 -7.59
N LYS A 223 2.32 -20.97 -8.78
CA LYS A 223 3.44 -21.48 -9.58
C LYS A 223 4.78 -21.52 -8.82
N PRO A 224 5.16 -20.50 -8.04
CA PRO A 224 6.43 -20.52 -7.31
C PRO A 224 6.59 -21.72 -6.36
N LEU A 225 5.49 -22.35 -5.93
CA LEU A 225 5.51 -23.54 -5.07
C LEU A 225 5.76 -24.85 -5.83
N HIS A 226 5.49 -24.90 -7.16
CA HIS A 226 5.63 -26.14 -7.92
C HIS A 226 7.09 -26.59 -8.09
N GLU A 227 8.03 -25.64 -8.05
CA GLU A 227 9.46 -25.90 -8.26
C GLU A 227 10.24 -26.11 -6.94
N VAL A 228 9.58 -25.89 -5.80
CA VAL A 228 10.21 -25.95 -4.49
C VAL A 228 9.53 -27.02 -3.64
N PRO A 229 10.24 -28.09 -3.22
CA PRO A 229 9.66 -29.05 -2.29
C PRO A 229 9.39 -28.33 -0.96
N ILE A 230 8.13 -28.31 -0.54
CA ILE A 230 7.68 -27.74 0.74
C ILE A 230 7.05 -28.83 1.61
N GLN A 231 6.98 -28.56 2.92
CA GLN A 231 6.25 -29.42 3.84
C GLN A 231 4.73 -29.27 3.61
N PRO A 232 3.94 -30.32 3.89
CA PRO A 232 2.49 -30.22 3.94
C PRO A 232 2.03 -29.08 4.84
N ARG A 233 0.92 -28.42 4.46
CA ARG A 233 0.36 -27.24 5.16
C ARG A 233 0.27 -27.42 6.68
N GLU A 234 -0.13 -28.61 7.15
CA GLU A 234 -0.30 -28.92 8.57
C GLU A 234 1.00 -28.86 9.38
N ARG A 235 2.17 -28.96 8.70
CA ARG A 235 3.50 -28.90 9.31
C ARG A 235 4.14 -27.54 9.24
N LEU A 236 3.54 -26.60 8.53
CA LEU A 236 4.05 -25.23 8.40
C LEU A 236 3.73 -24.43 9.65
N ARG A 237 4.72 -23.75 10.20
CA ARG A 237 4.51 -22.80 11.30
C ARG A 237 3.80 -21.56 10.80
N GLN A 238 2.75 -21.14 11.48
CA GLN A 238 2.00 -19.94 11.15
C GLN A 238 2.51 -18.75 11.98
N VAL A 239 2.75 -17.62 11.30
CA VAL A 239 3.17 -16.38 11.94
C VAL A 239 2.27 -15.23 11.47
N ASP A 240 1.50 -14.72 12.39
CA ASP A 240 0.64 -13.56 12.20
C ASP A 240 1.43 -12.26 12.22
N THR A 241 1.33 -11.46 11.18
CA THR A 241 2.04 -10.18 11.07
C THR A 241 1.28 -9.20 10.18
N VAL A 242 1.93 -8.13 9.75
CA VAL A 242 1.37 -7.09 8.89
C VAL A 242 2.13 -6.97 7.58
N CYS A 243 1.45 -6.54 6.53
CA CYS A 243 2.04 -6.32 5.21
C CYS A 243 2.97 -5.09 5.22
N PRO A 244 4.20 -5.17 4.68
CA PRO A 244 5.17 -4.08 4.72
C PRO A 244 5.02 -3.06 3.60
N TYR A 245 4.02 -3.16 2.75
CA TYR A 245 3.99 -2.37 1.52
C TYR A 245 3.24 -1.05 1.68
N CYS A 246 1.92 -1.02 1.59
CA CYS A 246 1.18 0.25 1.58
C CYS A 246 0.53 0.56 2.92
N GLY A 247 0.08 1.83 3.04
CA GLY A 247 -0.59 2.35 4.23
C GLY A 247 -1.90 1.66 4.61
N VAL A 248 -2.43 0.73 3.81
CA VAL A 248 -3.55 -0.11 4.22
C VAL A 248 -3.20 -0.96 5.44
N GLY A 249 -1.94 -1.44 5.54
CA GLY A 249 -1.49 -2.24 6.69
C GLY A 249 -2.27 -3.56 6.82
N CYS A 250 -2.44 -4.30 5.71
CA CYS A 250 -3.19 -5.57 5.72
C CYS A 250 -2.59 -6.56 6.72
N ALA A 251 -3.44 -7.16 7.55
CA ALA A 251 -3.05 -8.29 8.38
C ALA A 251 -2.90 -9.55 7.52
N LEU A 252 -1.85 -10.31 7.76
CA LEU A 252 -1.58 -11.56 7.05
C LEU A 252 -0.90 -12.59 7.96
N THR A 253 -1.01 -13.86 7.54
CA THR A 253 -0.31 -14.99 8.16
C THR A 253 0.67 -15.55 7.15
N TYR A 254 1.94 -15.65 7.53
CA TYR A 254 2.93 -16.41 6.78
C TYR A 254 2.96 -17.85 7.24
N HIS A 255 2.99 -18.77 6.27
CA HIS A 255 3.20 -20.19 6.48
C HIS A 255 4.67 -20.50 6.22
N VAL A 256 5.40 -20.90 7.26
CA VAL A 256 6.86 -21.01 7.27
C VAL A 256 7.27 -22.48 7.35
N ASP A 257 8.12 -22.90 6.42
CA ASP A 257 8.82 -24.19 6.46
C ASP A 257 10.11 -24.00 7.27
N ASP A 258 10.07 -24.43 8.54
CA ASP A 258 11.20 -24.27 9.46
C ASP A 258 12.41 -25.14 9.09
N GLU A 259 12.21 -26.29 8.40
CA GLU A 259 13.32 -27.13 7.94
C GLU A 259 14.15 -26.42 6.84
N ARG A 260 13.52 -25.56 6.07
CA ARG A 260 14.14 -24.78 4.98
C ARG A 260 14.38 -23.33 5.34
N HIS A 261 13.95 -22.91 6.53
CA HIS A 261 13.94 -21.50 6.93
C HIS A 261 13.30 -20.60 5.87
N ALA A 262 12.13 -21.01 5.33
CA ALA A 262 11.47 -20.39 4.20
C ALA A 262 9.99 -20.10 4.44
N ILE A 263 9.52 -18.97 3.94
CA ILE A 263 8.10 -18.74 3.76
C ILE A 263 7.63 -19.57 2.58
N ALA A 264 6.61 -20.41 2.78
CA ALA A 264 5.96 -21.16 1.72
C ALA A 264 4.94 -20.27 0.98
N PHE A 265 4.02 -19.67 1.71
CA PHE A 265 3.00 -18.77 1.15
C PHE A 265 2.45 -17.81 2.22
N ALA A 266 1.65 -16.83 1.77
CA ALA A 266 0.98 -15.85 2.62
C ALA A 266 -0.54 -15.91 2.43
N GLU A 267 -1.28 -15.79 3.53
CA GLU A 267 -2.74 -15.67 3.54
C GLU A 267 -3.18 -14.39 4.22
N GLY A 268 -4.29 -13.81 3.75
CA GLY A 268 -4.90 -12.67 4.43
C GLY A 268 -5.60 -13.11 5.71
N ARG A 269 -5.43 -12.33 6.79
CA ARG A 269 -6.05 -12.56 8.08
C ARG A 269 -7.13 -11.52 8.35
N GLU A 270 -8.19 -11.93 9.05
CA GLU A 270 -9.29 -11.02 9.39
C GLU A 270 -8.80 -9.85 10.26
N GLN A 271 -9.17 -8.65 9.85
CA GLN A 271 -8.83 -7.39 10.50
C GLN A 271 -9.71 -6.28 9.90
N PRO A 272 -10.14 -5.28 10.67
CA PRO A 272 -11.10 -4.26 10.19
C PRO A 272 -10.69 -3.56 8.88
N GLY A 273 -9.41 -3.26 8.72
CA GLY A 273 -8.88 -2.56 7.54
C GLY A 273 -8.72 -3.43 6.29
N SER A 274 -8.48 -4.74 6.41
CA SER A 274 -8.27 -5.61 5.23
C SER A 274 -9.34 -6.67 5.04
N LYS A 275 -10.02 -7.09 6.09
CA LYS A 275 -11.04 -8.16 6.08
C LYS A 275 -10.56 -9.39 5.31
N GLY A 276 -9.39 -9.90 5.68
CA GLY A 276 -8.79 -11.07 5.07
C GLY A 276 -8.26 -10.91 3.64
N ARG A 277 -8.27 -9.70 3.07
CA ARG A 277 -7.84 -9.45 1.69
C ARG A 277 -6.36 -9.16 1.58
N LEU A 278 -5.75 -9.64 0.49
CA LEU A 278 -4.41 -9.25 0.07
C LEU A 278 -4.40 -8.84 -1.40
N CYS A 279 -3.47 -7.96 -1.76
CA CYS A 279 -3.12 -7.70 -3.16
C CYS A 279 -1.90 -8.54 -3.58
N VAL A 280 -1.50 -8.45 -4.83
CA VAL A 280 -0.33 -9.16 -5.38
C VAL A 280 0.94 -8.99 -4.53
N LYS A 281 1.20 -7.78 -4.01
CA LYS A 281 2.38 -7.50 -3.19
C LYS A 281 2.34 -8.22 -1.83
N GLY A 282 1.24 -8.16 -1.11
CA GLY A 282 1.10 -8.85 0.17
C GLY A 282 1.12 -10.38 0.01
N ARG A 283 0.54 -10.90 -1.09
CA ARG A 283 0.47 -12.33 -1.36
C ARG A 283 1.81 -12.93 -1.81
N TYR A 284 2.58 -12.22 -2.65
CA TYR A 284 3.74 -12.78 -3.34
C TYR A 284 5.04 -12.01 -3.12
N GLY A 285 5.00 -10.78 -2.64
CA GLY A 285 6.14 -9.89 -2.61
C GLY A 285 7.08 -10.04 -1.41
N TRP A 286 7.10 -11.16 -0.73
CA TRP A 286 7.93 -11.41 0.45
C TRP A 286 9.27 -12.09 0.12
N ASP A 287 9.43 -12.64 -1.06
CA ASP A 287 10.56 -13.46 -1.49
C ASP A 287 11.87 -12.65 -1.66
N TYR A 288 11.81 -11.32 -1.76
CA TYR A 288 13.00 -10.45 -1.77
C TYR A 288 13.88 -10.65 -0.53
N ALA A 289 13.31 -11.09 0.60
CA ALA A 289 14.07 -11.35 1.81
C ALA A 289 15.16 -12.42 1.64
N ARG A 290 15.00 -13.29 0.63
CA ARG A 290 15.96 -14.33 0.25
C ARG A 290 16.77 -14.03 -1.00
N SER A 291 16.68 -12.81 -1.53
CA SER A 291 17.51 -12.40 -2.67
C SER A 291 18.99 -12.61 -2.37
N ALA A 292 19.74 -13.14 -3.32
CA ALA A 292 21.18 -13.29 -3.22
C ALA A 292 21.93 -11.95 -3.03
N GLN A 293 21.26 -10.84 -3.28
CA GLN A 293 21.80 -9.48 -3.05
C GLN A 293 21.59 -8.98 -1.62
N ARG A 294 21.04 -9.78 -0.69
CA ARG A 294 20.92 -9.36 0.72
C ARG A 294 22.31 -9.11 1.31
N LEU A 295 22.42 -7.95 1.99
CA LEU A 295 23.62 -7.66 2.76
C LEU A 295 23.68 -8.56 3.99
N THR A 296 24.86 -9.14 4.23
CA THR A 296 25.08 -10.09 5.32
C THR A 296 26.19 -9.66 6.28
N THR A 297 27.05 -8.72 5.89
CA THR A 297 28.18 -8.25 6.70
C THR A 297 28.36 -6.74 6.53
N PRO A 298 28.87 -6.02 7.55
CA PRO A 298 29.22 -4.62 7.39
C PRO A 298 30.31 -4.42 6.32
N LEU A 299 30.18 -3.34 5.55
CA LEU A 299 31.10 -2.99 4.47
C LEU A 299 31.70 -1.60 4.71
N ILE A 300 33.01 -1.47 4.49
CA ILE A 300 33.72 -0.19 4.53
C ILE A 300 34.36 0.06 3.17
N ARG A 301 34.21 1.29 2.64
CA ARG A 301 34.82 1.72 1.38
C ARG A 301 36.35 1.63 1.45
N ARG A 302 37.00 1.10 0.41
CA ARG A 302 38.46 1.01 0.33
C ARG A 302 39.08 2.37 0.04
N ASP A 303 40.27 2.62 0.58
CA ASP A 303 41.01 3.89 0.36
C ASP A 303 41.24 4.19 -1.13
N GLY A 304 41.49 3.18 -1.95
CA GLY A 304 41.67 3.33 -3.40
C GLY A 304 40.42 3.70 -4.18
N SER A 305 39.26 3.77 -3.51
CA SER A 305 37.97 4.14 -4.10
C SER A 305 37.53 5.57 -3.75
N TYR A 306 38.47 6.40 -3.30
CA TYR A 306 38.28 7.83 -3.10
C TYR A 306 38.95 8.65 -4.23
N PRO A 307 38.45 9.87 -4.58
CA PRO A 307 37.26 10.51 -3.99
C PRO A 307 36.03 9.71 -4.26
N LYS A 308 35.04 9.75 -3.30
CA LYS A 308 33.81 9.02 -3.45
C LYS A 308 32.93 9.61 -4.57
N GLY A 309 32.22 8.71 -5.23
CA GLY A 309 31.33 9.02 -6.34
C GLY A 309 30.60 7.77 -6.80
N PRO A 310 29.81 7.86 -7.87
CA PRO A 310 29.11 6.71 -8.42
C PRO A 310 30.10 5.62 -8.87
N LEU A 311 29.80 4.39 -8.51
CA LEU A 311 30.67 3.23 -8.79
C LEU A 311 30.22 2.48 -10.05
N SER A 312 28.92 2.27 -10.23
CA SER A 312 28.36 1.58 -11.40
C SER A 312 28.11 2.52 -12.58
N GLY A 313 28.11 1.96 -13.79
CA GLY A 313 27.81 2.71 -15.01
C GLY A 313 26.42 3.34 -15.00
N ASP A 314 25.44 2.65 -14.42
CA ASP A 314 24.07 3.17 -14.33
C ASP A 314 23.99 4.40 -13.41
N VAL A 315 24.64 4.38 -12.24
CA VAL A 315 24.67 5.51 -11.31
C VAL A 315 25.54 6.67 -11.85
N ARG A 316 26.55 6.37 -12.68
CA ARG A 316 27.28 7.41 -13.45
C ARG A 316 26.43 8.06 -14.53
N GLY A 317 25.31 7.47 -14.92
CA GLY A 317 24.46 7.96 -16.01
C GLY A 317 24.88 7.44 -17.39
N GLU A 318 25.63 6.37 -17.44
CA GLU A 318 26.10 5.71 -18.67
C GLU A 318 25.08 4.66 -19.17
N GLY A 319 24.07 4.34 -18.35
CA GLY A 319 22.98 3.44 -18.68
C GLY A 319 22.09 3.98 -19.81
N ARG A 320 21.66 3.09 -20.70
CA ARG A 320 20.81 3.42 -21.84
C ARG A 320 19.32 3.12 -21.64
N GLY A 321 18.86 3.03 -20.39
CA GLY A 321 17.45 2.74 -20.11
C GLY A 321 17.04 1.29 -20.38
N ARG A 322 17.98 0.35 -20.45
CA ARG A 322 17.72 -1.06 -20.76
C ARG A 322 17.97 -1.92 -19.53
N ARG A 323 17.09 -2.90 -19.30
CA ARG A 323 17.27 -3.89 -18.23
C ARG A 323 18.57 -4.67 -18.47
N LYS A 324 19.44 -4.70 -17.45
CA LYS A 324 20.54 -5.67 -17.40
C LYS A 324 20.04 -6.98 -16.80
N PRO A 325 20.42 -8.16 -17.34
CA PRO A 325 20.16 -9.42 -16.68
C PRO A 325 20.78 -9.45 -15.27
N GLY A 326 20.09 -10.04 -14.31
CA GLY A 326 20.64 -10.35 -13.00
C GLY A 326 20.48 -9.31 -11.89
N GLY A 327 19.82 -8.16 -12.10
CA GLY A 327 19.49 -7.35 -10.93
C GLY A 327 19.53 -5.84 -11.09
N LEU A 328 19.36 -5.18 -9.94
CA LEU A 328 19.26 -3.74 -9.83
C LEU A 328 20.64 -3.10 -9.75
N VAL A 329 21.45 -3.47 -8.76
CA VAL A 329 22.84 -3.04 -8.66
C VAL A 329 23.74 -4.20 -9.11
N ASP A 330 24.67 -3.90 -9.98
CA ASP A 330 25.70 -4.87 -10.39
C ASP A 330 26.72 -5.01 -9.25
N TYR A 331 26.57 -6.08 -8.45
CA TYR A 331 27.46 -6.31 -7.33
C TYR A 331 28.89 -6.66 -7.77
N ASP A 332 29.08 -7.21 -8.96
CA ASP A 332 30.44 -7.48 -9.50
C ASP A 332 31.17 -6.18 -9.83
N GLU A 333 30.43 -5.12 -10.22
CA GLU A 333 31.01 -3.79 -10.45
C GLU A 333 31.25 -3.01 -9.14
N VAL A 334 30.34 -3.13 -8.15
CA VAL A 334 30.33 -2.26 -6.96
C VAL A 334 31.07 -2.86 -5.76
N MET A 335 30.89 -4.16 -5.47
CA MET A 335 31.48 -4.82 -4.30
C MET A 335 33.00 -4.75 -4.21
N PRO A 336 33.79 -4.77 -5.33
CA PRO A 336 35.25 -4.61 -5.27
C PRO A 336 35.72 -3.31 -4.62
N HIS A 337 34.86 -2.28 -4.59
CA HIS A 337 35.18 -0.98 -3.97
C HIS A 337 34.98 -0.99 -2.43
N PHE A 338 34.43 -2.04 -1.88
CA PHE A 338 34.25 -2.22 -0.47
C PHE A 338 35.10 -3.38 0.08
N ARG A 339 35.27 -3.39 1.39
CA ARG A 339 35.83 -4.53 2.13
C ARG A 339 34.87 -4.89 3.27
N VAL A 340 34.82 -6.15 3.60
CA VAL A 340 34.12 -6.65 4.79
C VAL A 340 34.79 -6.10 6.03
N ALA A 341 33.99 -5.74 7.04
CA ALA A 341 34.43 -5.25 8.35
C ALA A 341 33.67 -5.96 9.46
N SER A 342 34.23 -5.89 10.68
CA SER A 342 33.45 -6.27 11.87
C SER A 342 32.43 -5.18 12.22
N TRP A 343 31.43 -5.53 13.01
CA TRP A 343 30.48 -4.56 13.53
C TRP A 343 31.14 -3.45 14.35
N ASP A 344 32.08 -3.82 15.24
CA ASP A 344 32.78 -2.82 16.06
C ASP A 344 33.60 -1.85 15.19
N GLU A 345 34.36 -2.37 14.21
CA GLU A 345 35.11 -1.53 13.31
C GLU A 345 34.21 -0.55 12.52
N ALA A 346 33.07 -1.02 12.01
CA ALA A 346 32.14 -0.19 11.24
C ALA A 346 31.47 0.87 12.10
N LEU A 347 30.98 0.50 13.27
CA LEU A 347 30.27 1.42 14.18
C LEU A 347 31.24 2.43 14.82
N ASP A 348 32.47 2.02 15.18
CA ASP A 348 33.51 2.91 15.71
C ASP A 348 33.93 3.94 14.65
N LEU A 349 34.02 3.52 13.38
CA LEU A 349 34.30 4.43 12.27
C LEU A 349 33.18 5.47 12.09
N ILE A 350 31.91 5.03 12.10
CA ILE A 350 30.75 5.93 11.97
C ILE A 350 30.75 6.93 13.14
N ALA A 351 30.80 6.43 14.38
CA ALA A 351 30.78 7.27 15.56
C ALA A 351 31.94 8.26 15.56
N GLY A 352 33.16 7.79 15.29
CA GLY A 352 34.36 8.63 15.26
C GLY A 352 34.31 9.72 14.19
N ARG A 353 33.90 9.38 12.96
CA ARG A 353 33.85 10.34 11.85
C ARG A 353 32.74 11.36 12.04
N MET A 354 31.53 10.93 12.42
CA MET A 354 30.41 11.84 12.63
C MET A 354 30.68 12.78 13.81
N THR A 355 31.20 12.28 14.93
CA THR A 355 31.58 13.11 16.09
C THR A 355 32.70 14.09 15.74
N GLU A 356 33.68 13.69 14.94
CA GLU A 356 34.77 14.59 14.53
C GLU A 356 34.24 15.73 13.64
N ILE A 357 33.36 15.43 12.66
CA ILE A 357 32.74 16.44 11.79
C ILE A 357 31.85 17.37 12.62
N HIS A 358 31.06 16.81 13.54
CA HIS A 358 30.24 17.59 14.48
C HIS A 358 31.09 18.55 15.31
N ARG A 359 32.22 18.09 15.89
CA ARG A 359 33.13 18.91 16.71
C ARG A 359 33.79 20.02 15.89
N GLN A 360 34.13 19.77 14.61
CA GLN A 360 34.80 20.74 13.73
C GLN A 360 33.85 21.79 13.16
N HIS A 361 32.63 21.41 12.83
CA HIS A 361 31.69 22.22 12.03
C HIS A 361 30.36 22.51 12.71
N GLY A 362 30.17 22.00 13.93
CA GLY A 362 28.94 22.18 14.71
C GLY A 362 27.80 21.23 14.34
N PRO A 363 26.72 21.25 15.14
CA PRO A 363 25.59 20.29 14.98
C PRO A 363 24.89 20.38 13.61
N GLY A 364 24.78 21.55 13.02
CA GLY A 364 24.18 21.73 11.69
C GLY A 364 24.88 21.02 10.54
N SER A 365 26.13 20.51 10.77
CA SER A 365 26.90 19.73 9.77
C SER A 365 26.46 18.25 9.66
N ILE A 366 25.63 17.78 10.59
CA ILE A 366 25.14 16.43 10.66
C ILE A 366 23.67 16.39 10.24
N ALA A 367 23.26 15.32 9.53
CA ALA A 367 21.87 15.05 9.22
C ALA A 367 21.54 13.56 9.25
N GLY A 368 20.29 13.24 9.56
CA GLY A 368 19.71 11.91 9.47
C GLY A 368 18.60 11.83 8.43
N PHE A 369 18.57 10.75 7.66
CA PHE A 369 17.46 10.45 6.78
C PHE A 369 16.92 9.05 7.10
N GLY A 370 15.75 9.00 7.74
CA GLY A 370 15.07 7.76 8.12
C GLY A 370 13.94 7.38 7.18
N SER A 371 13.34 6.23 7.43
CA SER A 371 12.39 5.59 6.51
C SER A 371 11.03 5.33 7.13
N ALA A 372 9.98 5.46 6.32
CA ALA A 372 8.64 4.96 6.64
C ALA A 372 8.49 3.43 6.48
N LYS A 373 9.58 2.71 6.23
CA LYS A 373 9.66 1.24 6.26
C LYS A 373 10.08 0.70 7.62
N CYS A 374 10.65 1.57 8.44
CA CYS A 374 11.02 1.25 9.80
C CYS A 374 9.78 1.09 10.69
N SER A 375 9.92 0.40 11.81
CA SER A 375 8.90 0.37 12.85
C SER A 375 8.81 1.72 13.57
N ASN A 376 7.79 1.92 14.40
CA ASN A 376 7.65 3.11 15.22
C ASN A 376 8.84 3.26 16.18
N GLU A 377 9.28 2.15 16.76
CA GLU A 377 10.41 2.06 17.68
C GLU A 377 11.72 2.51 17.00
N GLU A 378 11.97 2.02 15.79
CA GLU A 378 13.15 2.38 15.01
C GLU A 378 13.14 3.84 14.58
N ALA A 379 11.99 4.35 14.17
CA ALA A 379 11.81 5.75 13.82
C ALA A 379 12.04 6.65 15.05
N TYR A 380 11.53 6.24 16.20
CA TYR A 380 11.74 6.92 17.48
C TYR A 380 13.21 6.96 17.89
N LEU A 381 13.89 5.81 17.90
CA LEU A 381 15.29 5.77 18.29
C LEU A 381 16.19 6.51 17.29
N PHE A 382 15.89 6.44 16.00
CA PHE A 382 16.69 7.13 14.99
C PHE A 382 16.63 8.64 15.16
N GLN A 383 15.45 9.24 15.35
CA GLN A 383 15.33 10.66 15.57
C GLN A 383 15.91 11.07 16.94
N LYS A 384 15.77 10.24 17.99
CA LYS A 384 16.39 10.45 19.30
C LYS A 384 17.92 10.48 19.19
N LEU A 385 18.54 9.57 18.44
CA LEU A 385 19.97 9.55 18.17
C LEU A 385 20.44 10.86 17.49
N ILE A 386 19.75 11.32 16.44
CA ILE A 386 20.15 12.53 15.72
C ILE A 386 19.96 13.77 16.58
N ARG A 387 18.84 13.88 17.29
CA ARG A 387 18.52 15.07 18.13
C ARG A 387 19.35 15.13 19.40
N ALA A 388 19.39 14.07 20.18
CA ALA A 388 20.05 14.03 21.49
C ALA A 388 21.52 13.60 21.39
N GLY A 389 21.89 12.75 20.41
CA GLY A 389 23.27 12.32 20.20
C GLY A 389 24.14 13.34 19.45
N PHE A 390 23.61 13.96 18.40
CA PHE A 390 24.30 14.95 17.57
C PHE A 390 23.78 16.38 17.74
N GLN A 391 22.83 16.61 18.63
CA GLN A 391 22.28 17.94 18.97
C GLN A 391 21.81 18.75 17.75
N THR A 392 21.12 18.10 16.81
CA THR A 392 20.56 18.74 15.63
C THR A 392 19.18 18.20 15.29
N ASN A 393 18.29 19.07 14.85
CA ASN A 393 16.97 18.70 14.32
C ASN A 393 16.99 18.41 12.81
N ASN A 394 18.15 18.29 12.17
CA ASN A 394 18.28 17.90 10.78
C ASN A 394 17.98 16.40 10.59
N VAL A 395 16.76 15.99 10.90
CA VAL A 395 16.27 14.62 10.77
C VAL A 395 14.90 14.64 10.11
N ASP A 396 14.74 13.93 9.00
CA ASP A 396 13.48 13.87 8.25
C ASP A 396 13.35 12.47 7.62
N HIS A 397 12.21 12.18 7.00
CA HIS A 397 11.98 10.91 6.33
C HIS A 397 11.18 11.09 5.04
N CYS A 398 10.91 9.99 4.35
CA CYS A 398 10.25 10.00 3.04
C CYS A 398 8.84 10.60 3.02
N THR A 399 8.21 10.92 4.16
CA THR A 399 6.96 11.69 4.19
C THR A 399 7.13 13.05 3.51
N ARG A 400 8.36 13.61 3.56
CA ARG A 400 8.71 14.86 2.89
C ARG A 400 8.48 14.79 1.38
N LEU A 401 8.70 13.65 0.78
CA LEU A 401 8.49 13.38 -0.64
C LEU A 401 7.09 12.84 -0.94
N CYS A 402 6.24 12.66 0.09
CA CYS A 402 4.96 11.94 0.01
C CYS A 402 3.77 12.85 0.33
N HIS A 403 3.51 13.15 1.61
CA HIS A 403 2.32 13.87 2.09
C HIS A 403 2.66 15.14 2.89
N ALA A 404 3.86 15.67 2.81
CA ALA A 404 4.26 16.81 3.62
C ALA A 404 3.37 18.06 3.42
N SER A 405 2.93 18.31 2.18
CA SER A 405 1.97 19.39 1.87
C SER A 405 0.59 19.14 2.49
N SER A 406 0.10 17.88 2.43
CA SER A 406 -1.16 17.51 3.09
C SER A 406 -1.07 17.63 4.61
N VAL A 407 0.05 17.21 5.21
CA VAL A 407 0.31 17.36 6.64
C VAL A 407 0.31 18.85 7.05
N ALA A 408 0.99 19.69 6.28
CA ALA A 408 1.04 21.13 6.54
C ALA A 408 -0.36 21.76 6.50
N ALA A 409 -1.15 21.47 5.45
CA ALA A 409 -2.51 21.98 5.31
C ALA A 409 -3.47 21.48 6.41
N LEU A 410 -3.33 20.19 6.81
CA LEU A 410 -4.15 19.62 7.87
C LEU A 410 -3.83 20.25 9.24
N PHE A 411 -2.55 20.46 9.54
CA PHE A 411 -2.17 21.18 10.78
C PHE A 411 -2.72 22.59 10.82
N GLU A 412 -2.55 23.32 9.73
CA GLU A 412 -3.06 24.68 9.59
C GLU A 412 -4.58 24.74 9.68
N GLY A 413 -5.27 23.81 9.01
CA GLY A 413 -6.73 23.83 8.88
C GLY A 413 -7.49 23.19 10.03
N VAL A 414 -6.98 22.06 10.60
CA VAL A 414 -7.73 21.25 11.60
C VAL A 414 -6.88 20.83 12.81
N GLY A 415 -5.63 21.30 12.90
CA GLY A 415 -4.75 21.03 14.04
C GLY A 415 -4.30 19.59 14.18
N SER A 416 -4.33 18.80 13.10
CA SER A 416 -3.96 17.38 13.15
C SER A 416 -3.35 16.92 11.82
N ALA A 417 -2.33 16.07 11.87
CA ALA A 417 -1.75 15.42 10.69
C ALA A 417 -2.45 14.12 10.29
N ALA A 418 -3.30 13.59 11.15
CA ALA A 418 -3.93 12.30 10.97
C ALA A 418 -5.22 12.38 10.13
N VAL A 419 -5.65 11.26 9.58
CA VAL A 419 -6.95 11.13 8.92
C VAL A 419 -8.08 11.30 9.94
N SER A 420 -9.21 11.91 9.53
CA SER A 420 -10.34 12.13 10.44
C SER A 420 -11.28 10.93 10.54
N THR A 421 -11.20 9.96 9.61
CA THR A 421 -12.00 8.73 9.59
C THR A 421 -11.20 7.57 8.97
N THR A 422 -11.68 6.33 9.10
CA THR A 422 -11.07 5.18 8.42
C THR A 422 -11.54 5.08 6.97
N TYR A 423 -10.74 4.49 6.07
CA TYR A 423 -11.22 4.29 4.69
C TYR A 423 -12.37 3.28 4.60
N GLY A 424 -12.52 2.39 5.60
CA GLY A 424 -13.64 1.46 5.69
C GLY A 424 -14.98 2.14 5.95
N ASP A 425 -14.96 3.34 6.53
CA ASP A 425 -16.16 4.14 6.83
C ASP A 425 -16.86 4.68 5.57
N VAL A 426 -16.24 4.58 4.41
CA VAL A 426 -16.85 4.89 3.10
C VAL A 426 -18.20 4.20 2.88
N ILE A 427 -18.47 3.09 3.57
CA ILE A 427 -19.72 2.36 3.49
C ILE A 427 -20.92 3.15 4.04
N ASN A 428 -20.64 4.13 4.89
CA ASN A 428 -21.62 5.02 5.50
C ASN A 428 -21.77 6.35 4.73
N ALA A 429 -21.00 6.54 3.66
CA ALA A 429 -21.03 7.76 2.85
C ALA A 429 -22.03 7.64 1.69
N ASP A 430 -22.77 8.73 1.40
CA ASP A 430 -23.56 8.87 0.17
C ASP A 430 -22.68 9.21 -1.02
N VAL A 431 -21.60 9.99 -0.78
CA VAL A 431 -20.65 10.44 -1.79
C VAL A 431 -19.22 10.28 -1.31
N ALA A 432 -18.35 9.77 -2.19
CA ALA A 432 -16.92 9.73 -1.96
C ALA A 432 -16.16 10.34 -3.14
N ILE A 433 -15.32 11.36 -2.88
CA ILE A 433 -14.39 11.91 -3.87
C ILE A 433 -13.05 11.19 -3.74
N LEU A 434 -12.52 10.67 -4.85
CA LEU A 434 -11.18 10.13 -4.98
C LEU A 434 -10.34 11.12 -5.81
N ALA A 435 -9.49 11.89 -5.14
CA ALA A 435 -8.76 13.02 -5.68
C ALA A 435 -7.28 12.68 -5.92
N GLY A 436 -6.81 12.74 -7.16
CA GLY A 436 -5.39 12.53 -7.50
C GLY A 436 -4.84 11.22 -6.92
N THR A 437 -5.63 10.12 -6.99
CA THR A 437 -5.23 8.85 -6.37
C THR A 437 -5.57 7.62 -7.21
N ASN A 438 -4.54 6.85 -7.58
CA ASN A 438 -4.68 5.54 -8.19
C ASN A 438 -4.84 4.46 -7.11
N THR A 439 -6.02 4.34 -6.53
CA THR A 439 -6.27 3.40 -5.42
C THR A 439 -6.09 1.94 -5.84
N THR A 440 -6.41 1.59 -7.09
CA THR A 440 -6.28 0.21 -7.61
C THR A 440 -4.82 -0.28 -7.69
N ALA A 441 -3.84 0.62 -7.81
CA ALA A 441 -2.42 0.27 -7.82
C ALA A 441 -1.74 0.55 -6.47
N ASN A 442 -2.07 1.68 -5.83
CA ASN A 442 -1.38 2.17 -4.64
C ASN A 442 -1.95 1.62 -3.32
N HIS A 443 -3.28 1.42 -3.26
CA HIS A 443 -4.02 0.92 -2.10
C HIS A 443 -5.05 -0.14 -2.53
N PRO A 444 -4.64 -1.27 -3.15
CA PRO A 444 -5.57 -2.17 -3.87
C PRO A 444 -6.67 -2.74 -2.98
N VAL A 445 -6.34 -3.05 -1.72
CA VAL A 445 -7.34 -3.56 -0.76
C VAL A 445 -8.33 -2.46 -0.36
N ALA A 446 -7.89 -1.23 -0.06
CA ALA A 446 -8.81 -0.11 0.19
C ALA A 446 -9.71 0.16 -1.03
N SER A 447 -9.17 0.00 -2.25
CA SER A 447 -9.97 0.12 -3.48
C SER A 447 -11.17 -0.85 -3.53
N SER A 448 -11.05 -2.03 -2.95
CA SER A 448 -12.17 -2.99 -2.87
C SER A 448 -13.32 -2.47 -1.99
N PHE A 449 -13.01 -1.69 -0.94
CA PHE A 449 -14.03 -1.05 -0.09
C PHE A 449 -14.79 0.04 -0.86
N PHE A 450 -14.09 0.86 -1.66
CA PHE A 450 -14.74 1.88 -2.50
C PHE A 450 -15.66 1.26 -3.55
N LYS A 451 -15.23 0.19 -4.21
CA LYS A 451 -16.05 -0.56 -5.17
C LYS A 451 -17.29 -1.19 -4.50
N GLN A 452 -17.12 -1.75 -3.30
CA GLN A 452 -18.24 -2.33 -2.53
C GLN A 452 -19.21 -1.24 -2.03
N ALA A 453 -18.71 -0.09 -1.55
CA ALA A 453 -19.56 1.03 -1.18
C ALA A 453 -20.41 1.50 -2.35
N ARG A 454 -19.79 1.65 -3.54
CA ARG A 454 -20.54 1.97 -4.77
C ARG A 454 -21.64 0.97 -5.09
N ARG A 455 -21.38 -0.33 -4.98
CA ARG A 455 -22.41 -1.36 -5.19
C ARG A 455 -23.58 -1.25 -4.21
N ARG A 456 -23.37 -0.63 -3.05
CA ARG A 456 -24.38 -0.36 -2.02
C ARG A 456 -25.05 1.00 -2.14
N GLY A 457 -24.64 1.83 -3.10
CA GLY A 457 -25.30 3.10 -3.41
C GLY A 457 -24.44 4.36 -3.25
N THR A 458 -23.29 4.28 -2.59
CA THR A 458 -22.35 5.41 -2.51
C THR A 458 -21.96 5.90 -3.91
N LYS A 459 -22.05 7.18 -4.18
CA LYS A 459 -21.63 7.79 -5.44
C LYS A 459 -20.13 8.05 -5.43
N LEU A 460 -19.41 7.50 -6.41
CA LEU A 460 -17.98 7.74 -6.57
C LEU A 460 -17.72 8.85 -7.57
N VAL A 461 -17.04 9.90 -7.14
CA VAL A 461 -16.49 10.96 -7.98
C VAL A 461 -14.97 10.78 -8.04
N VAL A 462 -14.42 10.59 -9.23
CA VAL A 462 -12.98 10.44 -9.43
C VAL A 462 -12.44 11.67 -10.15
N VAL A 463 -11.44 12.33 -9.57
CA VAL A 463 -10.80 13.53 -10.11
C VAL A 463 -9.32 13.22 -10.32
N ASP A 464 -8.90 13.04 -11.56
CA ASP A 464 -7.52 12.68 -11.92
C ASP A 464 -7.26 13.00 -13.41
N PRO A 465 -6.11 13.58 -13.77
CA PRO A 465 -5.75 13.82 -15.18
C PRO A 465 -5.56 12.52 -15.98
N ARG A 466 -5.19 11.43 -15.31
CA ARG A 466 -5.02 10.11 -15.89
C ARG A 466 -6.23 9.23 -15.57
N ARG A 467 -6.80 8.56 -16.58
CA ARG A 467 -7.91 7.63 -16.38
C ARG A 467 -7.41 6.34 -15.69
N GLU A 468 -7.38 6.36 -14.36
CA GLU A 468 -7.01 5.18 -13.58
C GLU A 468 -8.14 4.15 -13.52
N ARG A 469 -7.82 2.87 -13.22
CA ARG A 469 -8.82 1.78 -13.23
C ARG A 469 -10.02 2.06 -12.30
N ILE A 470 -9.84 2.82 -11.22
CA ILE A 470 -10.96 3.16 -10.33
C ILE A 470 -11.99 4.07 -11.02
N ALA A 471 -11.58 4.83 -12.04
CA ALA A 471 -12.49 5.67 -12.84
C ALA A 471 -13.51 4.83 -13.64
N ASP A 472 -13.24 3.55 -13.87
CA ASP A 472 -14.21 2.64 -14.53
C ASP A 472 -15.40 2.29 -13.61
N HIS A 473 -15.25 2.54 -12.30
CA HIS A 473 -16.28 2.40 -11.29
C HIS A 473 -16.88 3.75 -10.87
N ALA A 474 -16.44 4.88 -11.42
CA ALA A 474 -16.94 6.21 -11.05
C ALA A 474 -18.36 6.47 -11.59
N ASP A 475 -19.19 7.15 -10.80
CA ASP A 475 -20.44 7.76 -11.27
C ASP A 475 -20.14 9.06 -12.05
N ILE A 476 -19.10 9.83 -11.61
CA ILE A 476 -18.56 10.97 -12.33
C ILE A 476 -17.04 10.84 -12.38
N TYR A 477 -16.47 10.92 -13.58
CA TYR A 477 -15.03 11.02 -13.78
C TYR A 477 -14.67 12.39 -14.36
N CYS A 478 -13.89 13.15 -13.60
CA CYS A 478 -13.39 14.46 -13.97
C CYS A 478 -11.94 14.35 -14.42
N GLN A 479 -11.71 14.29 -15.73
CA GLN A 479 -10.37 14.29 -16.32
C GLN A 479 -9.87 15.73 -16.48
N ILE A 480 -9.31 16.27 -15.41
CA ILE A 480 -8.78 17.64 -15.39
C ILE A 480 -7.39 17.70 -16.04
N LYS A 481 -6.96 18.88 -16.45
CA LYS A 481 -5.56 19.10 -16.86
C LYS A 481 -4.65 18.99 -15.64
N PRO A 482 -3.44 18.42 -15.78
CA PRO A 482 -2.46 18.38 -14.69
C PRO A 482 -2.21 19.78 -14.08
N GLY A 483 -2.12 19.86 -12.73
CA GLY A 483 -1.82 21.10 -12.01
C GLY A 483 -2.98 22.11 -11.95
N THR A 484 -4.23 21.67 -12.12
CA THR A 484 -5.42 22.55 -12.08
C THR A 484 -6.36 22.25 -10.91
N ASP A 485 -5.91 21.49 -9.92
CA ASP A 485 -6.70 21.00 -8.79
C ASP A 485 -7.30 22.16 -7.97
N VAL A 486 -6.52 23.19 -7.62
CA VAL A 486 -7.03 24.39 -6.92
C VAL A 486 -8.18 25.02 -7.68
N ALA A 487 -8.05 25.20 -9.00
CA ALA A 487 -9.12 25.81 -9.81
C ALA A 487 -10.37 24.92 -9.86
N PHE A 488 -10.19 23.60 -9.90
CA PHE A 488 -11.28 22.63 -9.88
C PHE A 488 -12.09 22.72 -8.59
N TYR A 489 -11.43 22.59 -7.43
CA TYR A 489 -12.13 22.61 -6.14
C TYR A 489 -12.69 23.99 -5.80
N ASN A 490 -12.00 25.07 -6.14
CA ASN A 490 -12.56 26.41 -6.02
C ASN A 490 -13.83 26.59 -6.87
N GLY A 491 -13.83 26.05 -8.10
CA GLY A 491 -15.03 26.06 -8.96
C GLY A 491 -16.17 25.23 -8.37
N VAL A 492 -15.89 24.08 -7.80
CA VAL A 492 -16.91 23.25 -7.12
C VAL A 492 -17.47 23.98 -5.90
N MET A 493 -16.62 24.56 -5.05
CA MET A 493 -17.06 25.34 -3.88
C MET A 493 -17.85 26.58 -4.26
N HIS A 494 -17.43 27.29 -5.32
CA HIS A 494 -18.21 28.45 -5.85
C HIS A 494 -19.63 28.03 -6.20
N GLU A 495 -19.80 26.94 -6.97
CA GLU A 495 -21.13 26.47 -7.38
C GLU A 495 -21.96 25.94 -6.17
N ILE A 496 -21.33 25.39 -5.12
CA ILE A 496 -21.99 25.04 -3.86
C ILE A 496 -22.56 26.28 -3.17
N LEU A 497 -21.78 27.39 -3.13
CA LEU A 497 -22.24 28.67 -2.57
C LEU A 497 -23.42 29.22 -3.41
N GLU A 498 -23.30 29.25 -4.73
CA GLU A 498 -24.35 29.76 -5.62
C GLU A 498 -25.67 28.93 -5.53
N MET A 499 -25.56 27.63 -5.27
CA MET A 499 -26.72 26.76 -5.08
C MET A 499 -27.30 26.82 -3.66
N GLY A 500 -26.65 27.50 -2.71
CA GLY A 500 -27.07 27.57 -1.31
C GLY A 500 -26.95 26.22 -0.59
N LEU A 501 -25.95 25.40 -0.95
CA LEU A 501 -25.73 24.07 -0.40
C LEU A 501 -24.63 24.03 0.68
N VAL A 502 -24.30 25.18 1.26
CA VAL A 502 -23.38 25.26 2.40
C VAL A 502 -24.09 24.93 3.71
N ASP A 503 -23.38 24.43 4.69
CA ASP A 503 -23.86 24.28 6.06
C ASP A 503 -23.59 25.58 6.85
N GLU A 504 -24.56 26.53 6.80
CA GLU A 504 -24.41 27.83 7.47
C GLU A 504 -24.17 27.71 8.98
N ARG A 505 -24.77 26.69 9.62
CA ARG A 505 -24.60 26.44 11.05
C ARG A 505 -23.20 25.93 11.36
N PHE A 506 -22.71 24.97 10.61
CA PHE A 506 -21.36 24.44 10.79
C PHE A 506 -20.31 25.52 10.52
N ILE A 507 -20.52 26.36 9.50
CA ILE A 507 -19.65 27.50 9.19
C ILE A 507 -19.59 28.46 10.42
N ALA A 508 -20.73 28.83 10.95
CA ALA A 508 -20.81 29.78 12.06
C ALA A 508 -20.24 29.24 13.37
N ASP A 509 -20.49 27.96 13.66
CA ASP A 509 -20.15 27.36 14.96
C ASP A 509 -18.75 26.71 14.97
N ARG A 510 -18.24 26.29 13.81
CA ARG A 510 -17.08 25.38 13.71
C ARG A 510 -15.94 25.86 12.78
N THR A 511 -16.08 27.02 12.14
CA THR A 511 -15.05 27.51 11.22
C THR A 511 -14.63 28.95 11.50
N SER A 512 -13.44 29.32 11.01
CA SER A 512 -12.98 30.70 11.00
C SER A 512 -12.58 31.15 9.57
N ASN A 513 -12.59 32.43 9.30
CA ASN A 513 -12.13 33.06 8.06
C ASN A 513 -12.98 32.74 6.81
N TYR A 514 -14.29 32.44 7.00
CA TYR A 514 -15.18 32.08 5.88
C TYR A 514 -15.37 33.23 4.88
N GLU A 515 -15.48 34.47 5.33
CA GLU A 515 -15.71 35.61 4.46
C GLU A 515 -14.56 35.84 3.47
N ALA A 516 -13.31 35.63 3.90
CA ALA A 516 -12.15 35.71 3.03
C ALA A 516 -12.15 34.59 1.98
N LEU A 517 -12.53 33.36 2.38
CA LEU A 517 -12.68 32.24 1.44
C LEU A 517 -13.78 32.53 0.40
N ALA A 518 -14.97 32.95 0.84
CA ALA A 518 -16.11 33.24 -0.04
C ALA A 518 -15.78 34.37 -1.04
N ALA A 519 -15.09 35.41 -0.60
CA ALA A 519 -14.64 36.51 -1.45
C ALA A 519 -13.64 36.02 -2.53
N MET A 520 -12.74 35.10 -2.21
CA MET A 520 -11.82 34.48 -3.17
C MET A 520 -12.56 33.55 -4.14
N LEU A 521 -13.48 32.73 -3.63
CA LEU A 521 -14.28 31.79 -4.45
C LEU A 521 -15.14 32.49 -5.49
N ALA A 522 -15.61 33.72 -5.26
CA ALA A 522 -16.35 34.53 -6.21
C ALA A 522 -15.60 34.74 -7.56
N GLN A 523 -14.29 34.52 -7.58
CA GLN A 523 -13.48 34.61 -8.79
C GLN A 523 -13.48 33.31 -9.62
N TYR A 524 -14.09 32.23 -9.16
CA TYR A 524 -14.05 30.90 -9.80
C TYR A 524 -15.41 30.35 -10.26
N PRO A 525 -16.21 31.13 -11.00
CA PRO A 525 -17.44 30.58 -11.59
C PRO A 525 -17.11 29.38 -12.49
N ALA A 526 -18.04 28.45 -12.65
CA ALA A 526 -17.83 27.20 -13.39
C ALA A 526 -17.25 27.41 -14.79
N GLU A 527 -17.57 28.50 -15.44
CA GLU A 527 -17.05 28.84 -16.77
C GLU A 527 -15.54 29.11 -16.75
N ARG A 528 -15.06 29.90 -15.78
CA ARG A 528 -13.62 30.18 -15.62
C ARG A 528 -12.87 28.93 -15.14
N ALA A 529 -13.37 28.27 -14.10
CA ALA A 529 -12.75 27.07 -13.56
C ALA A 529 -12.71 25.95 -14.61
N GLY A 530 -13.80 25.74 -15.35
CA GLY A 530 -13.86 24.76 -16.43
C GLY A 530 -12.88 25.04 -17.58
N GLN A 531 -12.66 26.30 -17.93
CA GLN A 531 -11.67 26.69 -18.94
C GLN A 531 -10.24 26.36 -18.47
N ILE A 532 -9.91 26.64 -17.22
CA ILE A 532 -8.60 26.31 -16.62
C ILE A 532 -8.39 24.80 -16.60
N CYS A 533 -9.37 24.06 -16.06
CA CYS A 533 -9.29 22.62 -15.87
C CYS A 533 -9.45 21.81 -17.17
N GLY A 534 -9.97 22.41 -18.24
CA GLY A 534 -10.25 21.72 -19.51
C GLY A 534 -11.47 20.80 -19.46
N ILE A 535 -12.44 21.08 -18.59
CA ILE A 535 -13.70 20.35 -18.44
C ILE A 535 -14.92 21.26 -18.62
N SER A 536 -16.09 20.65 -18.82
CA SER A 536 -17.30 21.44 -19.01
C SER A 536 -17.77 22.09 -17.70
N PRO A 537 -18.31 23.33 -17.73
CA PRO A 537 -18.94 23.98 -16.57
C PRO A 537 -20.04 23.12 -15.93
N ARG A 538 -20.76 22.35 -16.75
CA ARG A 538 -21.80 21.44 -16.29
C ARG A 538 -21.24 20.37 -15.35
N MET A 539 -20.06 19.81 -15.67
CA MET A 539 -19.43 18.80 -14.84
C MET A 539 -19.09 19.33 -13.44
N LEU A 540 -18.60 20.58 -13.34
CA LEU A 540 -18.37 21.24 -12.04
C LEU A 540 -19.67 21.38 -11.24
N ARG A 541 -20.76 21.82 -11.89
CA ARG A 541 -22.08 21.93 -11.27
C ARG A 541 -22.65 20.58 -10.85
N ASP A 542 -22.43 19.54 -11.63
CA ASP A 542 -22.89 18.19 -11.30
C ASP A 542 -22.14 17.65 -10.07
N VAL A 543 -20.82 17.89 -9.95
CA VAL A 543 -20.03 17.54 -8.76
C VAL A 543 -20.46 18.37 -7.55
N ALA A 544 -20.64 19.69 -7.71
CA ALA A 544 -21.08 20.59 -6.65
C ALA A 544 -22.43 20.14 -6.08
N ARG A 545 -23.38 19.80 -6.94
CA ARG A 545 -24.71 19.35 -6.53
C ARG A 545 -24.66 18.01 -5.80
N ILE A 546 -23.95 17.01 -6.37
CA ILE A 546 -23.91 15.67 -5.78
C ILE A 546 -23.23 15.67 -4.41
N TRP A 547 -22.21 16.53 -4.22
CA TRP A 547 -21.54 16.72 -2.95
C TRP A 547 -22.37 17.51 -1.95
N GLY A 548 -22.93 18.64 -2.38
CA GLY A 548 -23.68 19.55 -1.52
C GLY A 548 -25.04 19.03 -1.07
N GLU A 549 -25.66 18.12 -1.84
CA GLU A 549 -26.92 17.46 -1.47
C GLU A 549 -26.73 16.19 -0.63
N ALA A 550 -25.48 15.75 -0.40
CA ALA A 550 -25.19 14.54 0.35
C ALA A 550 -25.35 14.75 1.86
N ASP A 551 -26.02 13.84 2.55
CA ASP A 551 -26.07 13.82 4.01
C ASP A 551 -24.69 13.48 4.60
N ALA A 552 -23.95 12.56 3.98
CA ALA A 552 -22.60 12.18 4.36
C ALA A 552 -21.68 12.09 3.14
N ALA A 553 -20.58 12.87 3.16
CA ALA A 553 -19.61 12.85 2.10
C ALA A 553 -18.17 12.84 2.63
N VAL A 554 -17.28 12.11 1.96
CA VAL A 554 -15.89 11.91 2.36
C VAL A 554 -14.94 12.12 1.19
N VAL A 555 -13.79 12.74 1.46
CA VAL A 555 -12.74 12.92 0.45
C VAL A 555 -11.51 12.09 0.79
N TYR A 556 -11.07 11.29 -0.20
CA TYR A 556 -9.81 10.53 -0.18
C TYR A 556 -8.87 11.11 -1.22
N TRP A 557 -7.62 11.37 -0.85
CA TRP A 557 -6.66 11.89 -1.82
C TRP A 557 -5.29 11.23 -1.74
N GLY A 558 -4.57 11.34 -2.83
CA GLY A 558 -3.25 10.75 -2.98
C GLY A 558 -2.19 11.75 -3.41
N MET A 559 -1.13 11.21 -4.04
CA MET A 559 0.05 11.97 -4.45
C MET A 559 -0.23 12.97 -5.58
N GLY A 560 -1.31 12.78 -6.36
CA GLY A 560 -1.72 13.75 -7.37
C GLY A 560 -2.16 15.10 -6.80
N ILE A 561 -2.62 15.11 -5.53
CA ILE A 561 -2.90 16.34 -4.78
C ILE A 561 -1.62 16.87 -4.14
N SER A 562 -0.82 16.00 -3.50
CA SER A 562 0.27 16.41 -2.60
C SER A 562 1.55 16.79 -3.33
N GLN A 563 1.95 16.07 -4.40
CA GLN A 563 3.27 16.19 -5.04
C GLN A 563 3.31 17.27 -6.14
N HIS A 564 2.88 18.48 -5.77
CA HIS A 564 2.92 19.70 -6.59
C HIS A 564 3.55 20.86 -5.82
N THR A 565 4.10 21.84 -6.50
CA THR A 565 4.50 23.12 -5.89
C THR A 565 3.32 23.88 -5.27
N THR A 566 2.10 23.49 -5.59
CA THR A 566 0.83 23.95 -4.99
C THR A 566 0.16 22.88 -4.12
N GLY A 567 0.92 21.87 -3.68
CA GLY A 567 0.35 20.73 -2.98
C GLY A 567 -0.34 21.07 -1.65
N THR A 568 0.17 22.06 -0.93
CA THR A 568 -0.47 22.60 0.30
C THR A 568 -1.79 23.27 -0.05
N ASP A 569 -1.85 24.08 -1.10
CA ASP A 569 -3.06 24.77 -1.57
C ASP A 569 -4.11 23.78 -2.07
N ASN A 570 -3.68 22.72 -2.79
CA ASN A 570 -4.58 21.63 -3.20
C ASN A 570 -5.28 20.99 -1.99
N ALA A 571 -4.53 20.72 -0.93
CA ALA A 571 -5.08 20.11 0.29
C ALA A 571 -5.96 21.09 1.08
N ARG A 572 -5.60 22.40 1.14
CA ARG A 572 -6.44 23.47 1.72
C ARG A 572 -7.82 23.52 1.08
N CYS A 573 -7.90 23.38 -0.26
CA CYS A 573 -9.18 23.35 -0.97
C CYS A 573 -10.04 22.13 -0.55
N LEU A 574 -9.46 20.95 -0.34
CA LEU A 574 -10.20 19.78 0.12
C LEU A 574 -10.70 19.93 1.57
N ILE A 575 -9.89 20.52 2.44
CA ILE A 575 -10.29 20.84 3.82
C ILE A 575 -11.45 21.85 3.82
N ALA A 576 -11.32 22.93 3.03
CA ALA A 576 -12.35 23.94 2.89
C ALA A 576 -13.66 23.36 2.35
N LEU A 577 -13.61 22.50 1.31
CA LEU A 577 -14.79 21.82 0.76
C LEU A 577 -15.56 21.03 1.82
N CYS A 578 -14.87 20.25 2.63
CA CYS A 578 -15.49 19.49 3.72
C CYS A 578 -16.04 20.42 4.81
N ALA A 579 -15.31 21.47 5.19
CA ALA A 579 -15.69 22.35 6.29
C ALA A 579 -16.91 23.25 5.95
N ILE A 580 -16.97 23.81 4.73
CA ILE A 580 -18.14 24.66 4.35
C ILE A 580 -19.43 23.87 4.17
N THR A 581 -19.34 22.54 4.04
CA THR A 581 -20.51 21.66 3.87
C THR A 581 -20.76 20.75 5.08
N GLY A 582 -20.04 20.94 6.20
CA GLY A 582 -20.21 20.17 7.43
C GLY A 582 -19.85 18.67 7.30
N GLN A 583 -19.01 18.32 6.33
CA GLN A 583 -18.66 16.93 6.03
C GLN A 583 -17.41 16.46 6.81
N VAL A 584 -17.39 16.71 8.13
CA VAL A 584 -16.36 16.26 9.08
C VAL A 584 -17.02 15.97 10.43
N GLY A 585 -16.49 15.01 11.17
CA GLY A 585 -16.89 14.73 12.56
C GLY A 585 -18.16 13.86 12.68
N ARG A 586 -18.54 13.15 11.62
CA ARG A 586 -19.67 12.21 11.61
C ARG A 586 -19.33 10.95 10.82
N PRO A 587 -19.96 9.80 11.10
CA PRO A 587 -19.79 8.59 10.26
C PRO A 587 -20.07 8.88 8.78
N GLY A 588 -19.25 8.33 7.89
CA GLY A 588 -19.37 8.53 6.44
C GLY A 588 -18.83 9.89 5.95
N THR A 589 -18.31 10.74 6.84
CA THR A 589 -17.72 12.03 6.47
C THR A 589 -16.23 12.09 6.79
N GLY A 590 -15.50 13.02 6.18
CA GLY A 590 -14.13 13.30 6.64
C GLY A 590 -13.08 13.57 5.57
N LEU A 591 -11.88 13.74 6.10
CA LEU A 591 -10.63 14.07 5.42
C LEU A 591 -9.68 12.87 5.49
N HIS A 592 -9.33 12.28 4.34
CA HIS A 592 -8.52 11.06 4.33
C HIS A 592 -7.38 11.11 3.29
N PRO A 593 -6.20 11.69 3.63
CA PRO A 593 -4.98 11.48 2.86
C PRO A 593 -4.56 9.99 2.93
N LEU A 594 -4.61 9.30 1.80
CA LEU A 594 -4.22 7.88 1.69
C LEU A 594 -2.70 7.75 1.80
N ARG A 595 -2.20 7.41 2.99
CA ARG A 595 -0.76 7.29 3.26
C ARG A 595 -0.13 6.21 2.37
N GLY A 596 1.03 6.53 1.78
CA GLY A 596 1.68 5.68 0.81
C GLY A 596 2.27 4.42 1.42
N GLN A 597 3.26 4.53 2.29
CA GLN A 597 3.97 3.42 2.91
C GLN A 597 3.26 2.88 4.16
N ASN A 598 3.62 1.66 4.55
CA ASN A 598 2.99 0.93 5.65
C ASN A 598 3.10 1.63 7.01
N ASN A 599 4.18 2.38 7.24
CA ASN A 599 4.42 3.09 8.51
C ASN A 599 4.70 4.60 8.32
N VAL A 600 4.26 5.22 7.22
CA VAL A 600 4.50 6.66 7.01
C VAL A 600 3.74 7.51 8.04
N GLN A 601 2.62 7.03 8.54
CA GLN A 601 1.91 7.66 9.65
C GLN A 601 2.73 7.53 10.93
N GLY A 602 3.09 6.31 11.33
CA GLY A 602 3.79 6.05 12.59
C GLY A 602 5.21 6.62 12.65
N ALA A 603 5.96 6.64 11.55
CA ALA A 603 7.27 7.29 11.51
C ALA A 603 7.16 8.80 11.72
N SER A 604 6.10 9.43 11.20
CA SER A 604 5.77 10.83 11.45
C SER A 604 5.33 11.05 12.90
N ASP A 605 4.44 10.19 13.43
CA ASP A 605 3.97 10.22 14.80
C ASP A 605 5.13 10.09 15.80
N ALA A 606 6.10 9.21 15.49
CA ALA A 606 7.31 9.00 16.30
C ALA A 606 8.36 10.13 16.21
N GLY A 607 8.05 11.25 15.54
CA GLY A 607 8.88 12.46 15.53
C GLY A 607 9.99 12.49 14.47
N LEU A 608 9.94 11.65 13.46
CA LEU A 608 10.93 11.63 12.38
C LEU A 608 10.70 12.78 11.37
N ILE A 609 10.46 13.98 11.88
CA ILE A 609 10.15 15.22 11.14
C ILE A 609 10.94 16.38 11.76
N PRO A 610 11.64 17.24 10.99
CA PRO A 610 12.60 18.22 11.54
C PRO A 610 12.02 19.32 12.42
N MET A 611 10.72 19.63 12.30
CA MET A 611 10.04 20.67 13.06
C MET A 611 9.25 20.13 14.26
N PHE A 612 9.16 18.80 14.46
CA PHE A 612 8.36 18.21 15.51
C PHE A 612 9.08 17.07 16.22
N TYR A 613 8.94 17.01 17.54
CA TYR A 613 9.18 15.81 18.34
C TYR A 613 8.05 14.79 18.16
N PRO A 614 8.14 13.60 18.78
CA PRO A 614 7.03 12.63 18.78
C PRO A 614 5.69 13.29 19.10
N ASP A 615 4.61 12.78 18.46
CA ASP A 615 3.25 13.30 18.56
C ASP A 615 3.09 14.73 18.03
N TYR A 616 3.88 15.09 17.03
CA TYR A 616 3.86 16.42 16.36
C TYR A 616 4.02 17.61 17.31
N GLN A 617 4.75 17.44 18.39
CA GLN A 617 5.03 18.48 19.38
C GLN A 617 6.13 19.41 18.85
N PRO A 618 5.89 20.77 18.75
CA PRO A 618 6.84 21.66 18.09
C PRO A 618 8.21 21.72 18.78
N VAL A 619 9.30 21.67 18.00
CA VAL A 619 10.66 21.76 18.57
C VAL A 619 11.00 23.15 19.08
N ASP A 620 10.31 24.19 18.63
CA ASP A 620 10.50 25.60 18.98
C ASP A 620 9.56 26.07 20.12
N ASP A 621 8.79 25.15 20.74
CA ASP A 621 7.94 25.48 21.91
C ASP A 621 8.66 25.18 23.24
N PRO A 622 8.74 26.16 24.17
CA PRO A 622 9.44 25.97 25.42
C PRO A 622 8.96 24.83 26.31
N GLY A 623 7.65 24.65 26.44
CA GLY A 623 7.09 23.59 27.26
C GLY A 623 7.34 22.20 26.69
N THR A 624 7.51 22.14 25.38
CA THR A 624 7.78 20.89 24.64
C THR A 624 9.25 20.47 24.81
N TRP A 625 10.23 21.36 24.54
CA TRP A 625 11.62 20.92 24.62
C TRP A 625 12.06 20.60 26.06
N GLU A 626 11.57 21.35 27.07
CA GLU A 626 11.86 21.06 28.49
C GLU A 626 11.42 19.63 28.87
N ARG A 627 10.27 19.18 28.35
CA ARG A 627 9.79 17.83 28.57
C ARG A 627 10.68 16.77 27.92
N PHE A 628 11.09 16.97 26.66
CA PHE A 628 11.97 16.03 25.95
C PHE A 628 13.40 16.06 26.47
N GLU A 629 13.93 17.22 26.90
CA GLU A 629 15.23 17.30 27.57
C GLU A 629 15.21 16.53 28.89
N THR A 630 14.11 16.61 29.63
CA THR A 630 13.92 15.83 30.85
C THR A 630 13.83 14.32 30.55
N ALA A 631 13.02 13.92 29.57
CA ALA A 631 12.83 12.53 29.21
C ALA A 631 14.10 11.86 28.68
N TRP A 632 14.90 12.58 27.88
CA TRP A 632 16.13 12.04 27.27
C TRP A 632 17.42 12.40 28.01
N GLY A 633 17.35 13.24 29.07
CA GLY A 633 18.49 13.63 29.91
C GLY A 633 19.59 14.41 29.16
N ARG A 634 19.21 15.18 28.12
CA ARG A 634 20.14 15.92 27.24
C ARG A 634 19.57 17.26 26.84
N GLU A 635 20.45 18.26 26.68
CA GLU A 635 20.12 19.52 26.00
C GLU A 635 19.86 19.24 24.51
N LEU A 636 18.85 19.90 23.95
CA LEU A 636 18.42 19.69 22.57
C LEU A 636 18.57 20.98 21.74
N ASP A 637 18.54 20.88 20.43
CA ASP A 637 18.40 22.01 19.52
C ASP A 637 16.95 22.50 19.52
N HIS A 638 16.73 23.78 19.76
CA HIS A 638 15.40 24.39 19.79
C HIS A 638 15.00 25.04 18.46
N ALA A 639 15.86 24.97 17.44
CA ALA A 639 15.57 25.48 16.12
C ALA A 639 14.95 24.37 15.24
N ARG A 640 14.08 24.73 14.30
CA ARG A 640 13.58 23.81 13.28
C ARG A 640 14.73 23.33 12.40
N GLY A 641 14.82 22.02 12.20
CA GLY A 641 15.83 21.40 11.34
C GLY A 641 15.52 21.53 9.84
N LEU A 642 16.48 21.11 9.04
CA LEU A 642 16.37 21.05 7.58
C LEU A 642 15.53 19.84 7.15
N THR A 643 14.65 20.05 6.17
CA THR A 643 13.92 18.98 5.49
C THR A 643 14.84 18.20 4.54
N VAL A 644 14.47 16.98 4.14
CA VAL A 644 15.26 16.16 3.19
C VAL A 644 15.70 16.95 1.96
N THR A 645 14.80 17.70 1.34
CA THR A 645 15.09 18.52 0.15
C THR A 645 16.09 19.65 0.44
N GLU A 646 16.03 20.23 1.63
CA GLU A 646 16.95 21.26 2.11
C GLU A 646 18.30 20.65 2.55
N ILE A 647 18.32 19.45 3.13
CA ILE A 647 19.54 18.70 3.47
C ILE A 647 20.38 18.44 2.20
N VAL A 648 19.75 17.96 1.12
CA VAL A 648 20.43 17.75 -0.18
C VAL A 648 20.97 19.07 -0.73
N ALA A 649 20.21 20.16 -0.64
CA ALA A 649 20.67 21.48 -1.06
C ALA A 649 21.82 22.03 -0.17
N SER A 650 21.78 21.75 1.13
CA SER A 650 22.81 22.16 2.10
C SER A 650 24.10 21.37 1.90
N ALA A 651 24.03 20.06 1.58
CA ALA A 651 25.20 19.24 1.28
C ALA A 651 26.01 19.80 0.09
N LEU A 652 25.34 20.26 -0.95
CA LEU A 652 26.00 20.93 -2.10
C LEU A 652 26.77 22.21 -1.70
N LYS A 653 26.39 22.86 -0.63
CA LYS A 653 26.99 24.08 -0.10
C LYS A 653 27.94 23.81 1.07
N GLN A 654 28.22 22.56 1.36
CA GLN A 654 29.04 22.12 2.49
C GLN A 654 28.50 22.60 3.87
N GLY A 655 27.19 22.80 3.97
CA GLY A 655 26.50 23.00 5.24
C GLY A 655 26.36 21.68 5.96
N VAL A 656 25.58 20.74 5.41
CA VAL A 656 25.59 19.33 5.82
C VAL A 656 26.81 18.63 5.20
N ARG A 657 27.59 17.97 6.05
CA ARG A 657 28.86 17.31 5.68
C ARG A 657 28.84 15.81 5.93
N ALA A 658 28.09 15.37 6.96
CA ALA A 658 27.92 13.96 7.23
C ALA A 658 26.45 13.60 7.35
N MET A 659 26.10 12.41 6.83
CA MET A 659 24.73 11.88 6.90
C MET A 659 24.73 10.42 7.37
N TYR A 660 23.70 10.10 8.17
CA TYR A 660 23.31 8.73 8.47
C TYR A 660 21.96 8.45 7.83
N MET A 661 21.91 7.46 6.94
CA MET A 661 20.68 7.07 6.23
C MET A 661 20.26 5.68 6.65
N MET A 662 18.95 5.50 6.90
CA MET A 662 18.37 4.24 7.30
C MET A 662 17.20 3.85 6.38
N GLY A 663 17.39 2.80 5.57
CA GLY A 663 16.34 2.21 4.72
C GLY A 663 15.80 3.13 3.63
N GLU A 664 16.60 4.06 3.13
CA GLU A 664 16.21 5.05 2.11
C GLU A 664 17.16 5.07 0.90
N ASN A 665 16.61 5.40 -0.25
CA ASN A 665 17.35 5.47 -1.50
C ASN A 665 17.13 6.81 -2.24
N PRO A 666 17.61 7.94 -1.68
CA PRO A 666 17.39 9.27 -2.25
C PRO A 666 17.96 9.43 -3.66
N PHE A 667 18.95 8.64 -4.07
CA PHE A 667 19.43 8.67 -5.45
C PHE A 667 18.31 8.40 -6.47
N LEU A 668 17.35 7.52 -6.14
CA LEU A 668 16.21 7.23 -7.02
C LEU A 668 14.93 7.95 -6.61
N SER A 669 14.73 8.26 -5.32
CA SER A 669 13.49 8.86 -4.83
C SER A 669 13.42 10.35 -5.02
N ASP A 670 14.54 11.06 -4.93
CA ASP A 670 14.56 12.51 -4.96
C ASP A 670 14.54 13.06 -6.40
N PRO A 671 13.99 14.25 -6.62
CA PRO A 671 13.94 14.86 -7.94
C PRO A 671 15.33 15.31 -8.40
N ASN A 672 15.51 15.44 -9.70
CA ASN A 672 16.76 15.87 -10.30
C ASN A 672 17.98 15.05 -9.83
N ILE A 673 18.03 13.79 -10.24
CA ILE A 673 19.11 12.84 -9.89
C ILE A 673 20.51 13.42 -10.05
N ASN A 674 20.74 14.32 -11.01
CA ASN A 674 22.04 14.96 -11.20
C ASN A 674 22.45 15.85 -10.01
N LYS A 675 21.47 16.52 -9.38
CA LYS A 675 21.67 17.30 -8.16
C LYS A 675 22.00 16.37 -6.99
N VAL A 676 21.21 15.29 -6.83
CA VAL A 676 21.40 14.29 -5.77
C VAL A 676 22.78 13.61 -5.89
N ARG A 677 23.17 13.20 -7.11
CA ARG A 677 24.51 12.62 -7.38
C ARG A 677 25.64 13.54 -6.89
N LYS A 678 25.54 14.83 -7.20
CA LYS A 678 26.53 15.81 -6.74
C LYS A 678 26.51 15.99 -5.21
N ALA A 679 25.33 16.04 -4.61
CA ALA A 679 25.19 16.19 -3.15
C ALA A 679 25.81 15.01 -2.41
N LEU A 680 25.46 13.77 -2.80
CA LEU A 680 26.01 12.56 -2.17
C LEU A 680 27.54 12.44 -2.36
N SER A 681 28.06 12.81 -3.53
CA SER A 681 29.52 12.84 -3.79
C SER A 681 30.25 13.90 -2.97
N SER A 682 29.57 14.98 -2.56
CA SER A 682 30.17 16.09 -1.83
C SER A 682 30.23 15.90 -0.32
N LEU A 683 29.50 14.93 0.24
CA LEU A 683 29.52 14.62 1.67
C LEU A 683 30.93 14.15 2.10
N GLU A 684 31.42 14.65 3.20
CA GLU A 684 32.66 14.17 3.80
C GLU A 684 32.52 12.75 4.36
N PHE A 685 31.33 12.42 4.87
CA PHE A 685 31.01 11.09 5.39
C PHE A 685 29.54 10.72 5.15
N LEU A 686 29.34 9.47 4.75
CA LEU A 686 28.01 8.89 4.54
C LEU A 686 27.97 7.46 5.09
N ALA A 687 27.15 7.22 6.09
CA ALA A 687 26.79 5.88 6.55
C ALA A 687 25.39 5.50 6.03
N VAL A 688 25.26 4.29 5.50
CA VAL A 688 23.98 3.75 5.00
C VAL A 688 23.67 2.42 5.71
N GLN A 689 22.52 2.36 6.36
CA GLN A 689 21.97 1.14 6.95
C GLN A 689 20.83 0.66 6.06
N ASP A 690 20.99 -0.48 5.40
CA ASP A 690 19.99 -1.01 4.45
C ASP A 690 20.09 -2.53 4.35
N ILE A 691 19.07 -3.15 3.80
CA ILE A 691 19.04 -4.60 3.52
C ILE A 691 19.73 -4.97 2.20
N PHE A 692 19.95 -3.99 1.34
CA PHE A 692 20.62 -4.13 0.04
C PHE A 692 21.66 -3.02 -0.19
N LEU A 693 22.63 -3.29 -1.02
CA LEU A 693 23.50 -2.25 -1.57
C LEU A 693 22.73 -1.55 -2.69
N THR A 694 22.11 -0.41 -2.32
CA THR A 694 21.31 0.42 -3.23
C THR A 694 22.17 1.41 -4.01
N GLU A 695 21.58 2.14 -4.96
CA GLU A 695 22.25 3.19 -5.72
C GLU A 695 22.81 4.29 -4.81
N THR A 696 22.12 4.60 -3.72
CA THR A 696 22.61 5.53 -2.68
C THR A 696 23.79 4.95 -1.92
N ALA A 697 23.78 3.66 -1.64
CA ALA A 697 24.90 3.00 -0.94
C ALA A 697 26.19 2.98 -1.76
N GLU A 698 26.13 3.18 -3.10
CA GLU A 698 27.33 3.37 -3.92
C GLU A 698 28.17 4.59 -3.51
N PHE A 699 27.60 5.58 -2.82
CA PHE A 699 28.30 6.77 -2.31
C PHE A 699 28.73 6.62 -0.86
N ALA A 700 28.34 5.55 -0.16
CA ALA A 700 28.59 5.39 1.26
C ALA A 700 30.07 5.12 1.57
N ASP A 701 30.51 5.59 2.72
CA ASP A 701 31.80 5.23 3.34
C ASP A 701 31.65 3.92 4.13
N VAL A 702 30.48 3.74 4.78
CA VAL A 702 30.13 2.53 5.52
C VAL A 702 28.73 2.09 5.14
N VAL A 703 28.54 0.79 4.91
CA VAL A 703 27.22 0.16 4.68
C VAL A 703 26.99 -0.89 5.76
N LEU A 704 25.89 -0.77 6.50
CA LEU A 704 25.49 -1.66 7.58
C LEU A 704 24.36 -2.58 7.14
N PRO A 705 24.50 -3.92 7.30
CA PRO A 705 23.49 -4.89 6.93
C PRO A 705 22.35 -4.88 7.95
N ALA A 706 21.18 -4.42 7.51
CA ALA A 706 19.98 -4.27 8.31
C ALA A 706 19.02 -5.47 8.20
N SER A 707 18.00 -5.49 9.06
CA SER A 707 16.92 -6.46 9.03
C SER A 707 15.76 -6.00 8.14
N SER A 708 15.15 -6.94 7.43
CA SER A 708 13.84 -6.71 6.82
C SER A 708 12.73 -6.78 7.87
N TYR A 709 11.52 -6.34 7.53
CA TYR A 709 10.37 -6.45 8.45
C TYR A 709 10.04 -7.91 8.84
N LEU A 710 10.43 -8.88 8.02
CA LEU A 710 10.27 -10.31 8.32
C LEU A 710 11.18 -10.81 9.42
N GLU A 711 12.25 -10.08 9.71
CA GLU A 711 13.36 -10.50 10.55
C GLU A 711 13.38 -9.81 11.93
N LYS A 712 12.33 -9.05 12.24
CA LYS A 712 12.22 -8.25 13.46
C LYS A 712 10.80 -8.17 14.00
N GLU A 713 10.68 -7.78 15.26
CA GLU A 713 9.44 -7.31 15.84
C GLU A 713 9.40 -5.79 15.86
N GLY A 714 8.19 -5.21 15.82
CA GLY A 714 7.98 -3.78 15.91
C GLY A 714 6.51 -3.43 15.72
N SER A 715 6.14 -2.18 16.01
CA SER A 715 4.81 -1.66 15.74
C SER A 715 4.78 -0.82 14.47
N TYR A 716 3.62 -0.79 13.82
CA TYR A 716 3.41 -0.07 12.56
C TYR A 716 2.06 0.61 12.57
N THR A 717 2.00 1.88 12.20
CA THR A 717 0.75 2.65 12.17
C THR A 717 0.30 2.87 10.72
N ASN A 718 -0.85 2.30 10.39
CA ASN A 718 -1.41 2.37 9.04
C ASN A 718 -2.10 3.72 8.74
N THR A 719 -2.64 3.86 7.51
CA THR A 719 -3.33 5.09 7.08
C THR A 719 -4.56 5.43 7.93
N ASP A 720 -5.21 4.44 8.54
CA ASP A 720 -6.40 4.60 9.39
C ASP A 720 -6.07 5.00 10.84
N ARG A 721 -4.82 5.28 11.18
CA ARG A 721 -4.35 5.50 12.56
C ARG A 721 -4.38 4.21 13.41
N ARG A 722 -4.33 3.05 12.78
CA ARG A 722 -4.28 1.76 13.49
C ARG A 722 -2.85 1.36 13.76
N VAL A 723 -2.49 1.28 15.02
CA VAL A 723 -1.20 0.76 15.51
C VAL A 723 -1.28 -0.77 15.54
N GLN A 724 -0.38 -1.43 14.82
CA GLN A 724 -0.40 -2.87 14.61
C GLN A 724 0.95 -3.49 14.96
N ARG A 725 0.94 -4.68 15.55
CA ARG A 725 2.16 -5.41 15.86
C ARG A 725 2.64 -6.24 14.65
N GLY A 726 3.86 -6.00 14.18
CA GLY A 726 4.61 -6.86 13.28
C GLY A 726 5.43 -7.87 14.07
N ARG A 727 5.40 -9.14 13.67
CA ARG A 727 6.13 -10.22 14.35
C ARG A 727 7.24 -10.79 13.48
N LYS A 728 8.32 -11.20 14.11
CA LYS A 728 9.46 -11.84 13.46
C LYS A 728 9.02 -13.17 12.83
N VAL A 729 9.34 -13.35 11.55
CA VAL A 729 9.01 -14.55 10.75
C VAL A 729 10.24 -15.41 10.49
N LEU A 730 11.36 -14.76 10.15
CA LEU A 730 12.65 -15.37 9.80
C LEU A 730 13.78 -14.75 10.64
N ASP A 731 14.94 -15.39 10.65
CA ASP A 731 16.15 -14.78 11.19
C ASP A 731 16.85 -13.90 10.14
N PRO A 732 17.53 -12.82 10.56
CA PRO A 732 18.38 -12.03 9.69
C PRO A 732 19.46 -12.88 9.02
N PRO A 733 19.85 -12.62 7.76
CA PRO A 733 20.85 -13.42 7.08
C PRO A 733 22.29 -13.05 7.50
N GLY A 734 23.14 -14.05 7.69
CA GLY A 734 24.56 -13.85 8.06
C GLY A 734 24.71 -13.10 9.37
N ASP A 735 25.53 -12.05 9.35
CA ASP A 735 25.78 -11.15 10.50
C ASP A 735 24.86 -9.91 10.53
N ALA A 736 23.80 -9.85 9.69
CA ALA A 736 22.86 -8.74 9.69
C ALA A 736 22.16 -8.62 11.07
N ARG A 737 21.90 -7.38 11.51
CA ARG A 737 21.29 -7.08 12.82
C ARG A 737 19.95 -6.40 12.69
N VAL A 738 19.14 -6.50 13.74
CA VAL A 738 17.90 -5.74 13.86
C VAL A 738 18.21 -4.24 13.96
N ASP A 739 17.45 -3.44 13.23
CA ASP A 739 17.74 -2.01 13.04
C ASP A 739 17.83 -1.22 14.35
N TRP A 740 16.92 -1.43 15.30
CA TRP A 740 16.96 -0.72 16.58
C TRP A 740 18.23 -1.05 17.40
N GLN A 741 18.76 -2.28 17.30
CA GLN A 741 20.01 -2.67 17.96
C GLN A 741 21.21 -1.94 17.36
N ILE A 742 21.23 -1.76 16.03
CA ILE A 742 22.29 -0.99 15.35
C ILE A 742 22.26 0.47 15.82
N ILE A 743 21.07 1.06 15.92
CA ILE A 743 20.90 2.45 16.42
C ILE A 743 21.37 2.57 17.86
N GLN A 744 20.98 1.65 18.74
CA GLN A 744 21.40 1.60 20.14
C GLN A 744 22.92 1.46 20.26
N ASP A 745 23.54 0.54 19.53
CA ASP A 745 24.98 0.32 19.53
C ASP A 745 25.76 1.59 19.07
N LEU A 746 25.25 2.28 18.06
CA LEU A 746 25.82 3.54 17.59
C LEU A 746 25.61 4.67 18.61
N SER A 747 24.42 4.76 19.20
CA SER A 747 24.07 5.75 20.23
C SER A 747 25.01 5.68 21.44
N ASN A 748 25.28 4.48 21.91
CA ASN A 748 26.22 4.26 23.03
C ASN A 748 27.63 4.73 22.68
N ARG A 749 28.08 4.57 21.43
CA ARG A 749 29.42 5.02 20.97
C ARG A 749 29.54 6.54 20.83
N VAL A 750 28.45 7.23 20.52
CA VAL A 750 28.45 8.70 20.48
C VAL A 750 28.12 9.33 21.83
N GLY A 751 28.01 8.52 22.90
CA GLY A 751 27.85 8.97 24.28
C GLY A 751 26.41 9.31 24.67
N LEU A 752 25.40 8.84 23.93
CA LEU A 752 23.99 8.86 24.31
C LEU A 752 23.60 7.45 24.78
N PRO A 753 23.52 7.16 26.08
CA PRO A 753 23.22 5.83 26.56
C PRO A 753 21.83 5.34 26.16
N MET A 754 21.76 4.13 25.62
CA MET A 754 20.53 3.37 25.38
C MET A 754 20.77 1.91 25.84
N ASP A 755 19.80 1.30 26.53
CA ASP A 755 19.91 -0.07 27.06
C ASP A 755 18.54 -0.74 27.03
N TYR A 756 17.99 -0.95 25.82
CA TYR A 756 16.73 -1.65 25.63
C TYR A 756 17.00 -3.12 25.34
N ALA A 757 16.24 -4.00 25.95
CA ALA A 757 16.31 -5.44 25.74
C ALA A 757 15.37 -5.89 24.59
N SER A 758 14.31 -5.13 24.29
CA SER A 758 13.30 -5.47 23.29
C SER A 758 12.69 -4.25 22.62
N ALA A 759 12.01 -4.44 21.49
CA ALA A 759 11.22 -3.40 20.84
C ALA A 759 10.02 -2.95 21.70
N ASP A 760 9.53 -3.81 22.58
CA ASP A 760 8.44 -3.54 23.51
C ASP A 760 8.82 -2.43 24.52
N GLU A 761 10.02 -2.54 25.11
CA GLU A 761 10.55 -1.50 26.01
C GLU A 761 10.72 -0.13 25.32
N ILE A 762 11.08 -0.14 24.02
CA ILE A 762 11.17 1.09 23.23
C ILE A 762 9.78 1.66 22.98
N PHE A 763 8.80 0.80 22.72
CA PHE A 763 7.41 1.21 22.51
C PHE A 763 6.81 1.82 23.80
N ASP A 764 7.12 1.26 24.97
CA ASP A 764 6.68 1.80 26.24
C ASP A 764 7.22 3.21 26.46
N GLU A 765 8.53 3.46 26.22
CA GLU A 765 9.11 4.81 26.29
C GLU A 765 8.47 5.76 25.26
N LEU A 766 8.21 5.27 24.05
CA LEU A 766 7.53 6.06 23.01
C LEU A 766 6.14 6.52 23.48
N VAL A 767 5.36 5.61 24.07
CA VAL A 767 4.01 5.90 24.60
C VAL A 767 4.04 6.93 25.71
N GLU A 768 5.07 6.93 26.58
CA GLU A 768 5.22 7.92 27.64
C GLU A 768 5.34 9.36 27.12
N VAL A 769 5.91 9.56 25.94
CA VAL A 769 6.13 10.89 25.33
C VAL A 769 5.10 11.24 24.26
N MET A 770 4.18 10.33 23.95
CA MET A 770 3.13 10.47 22.93
C MET A 770 1.72 10.41 23.52
N PRO A 771 1.09 11.54 23.88
CA PRO A 771 -0.28 11.55 24.40
C PRO A 771 -1.32 10.87 23.52
N SER A 772 -1.17 10.92 22.19
CA SER A 772 -2.11 10.26 21.29
C SER A 772 -2.07 8.71 21.34
N TYR A 773 -0.94 8.14 21.78
CA TYR A 773 -0.77 6.70 21.97
C TYR A 773 -1.02 6.24 23.42
N ALA A 774 -1.42 7.15 24.29
CA ALA A 774 -1.70 6.83 25.70
C ALA A 774 -2.55 5.56 25.83
N ASN A 775 -2.25 4.74 26.83
CA ASN A 775 -2.87 3.45 27.16
C ASN A 775 -2.56 2.29 26.19
N LEU A 776 -1.83 2.49 25.10
CA LEU A 776 -1.40 1.40 24.22
C LEU A 776 -0.19 0.68 24.83
N SER A 777 -0.08 -0.61 24.57
CA SER A 777 1.11 -1.45 24.82
C SER A 777 1.07 -2.63 23.84
N TYR A 778 2.15 -3.33 23.66
CA TYR A 778 2.19 -4.50 22.76
C TYR A 778 1.11 -5.54 23.08
N ASP A 779 0.86 -5.81 24.37
CA ASP A 779 -0.17 -6.76 24.81
C ASP A 779 -1.58 -6.27 24.45
N LYS A 780 -1.83 -4.96 24.56
CA LYS A 780 -3.14 -4.36 24.28
C LYS A 780 -3.43 -4.17 22.79
N LEU A 781 -2.41 -4.14 21.94
CA LEU A 781 -2.62 -4.10 20.51
C LEU A 781 -3.38 -5.31 19.96
N GLY A 782 -3.25 -6.46 20.62
CA GLY A 782 -3.96 -7.67 20.24
C GLY A 782 -3.61 -8.15 18.81
N PRO A 783 -4.44 -9.03 18.22
CA PRO A 783 -4.16 -9.58 16.89
C PRO A 783 -4.47 -8.61 15.74
N THR A 784 -5.34 -7.63 15.93
CA THR A 784 -5.85 -6.74 14.86
C THR A 784 -5.31 -5.32 14.94
N GLY A 785 -4.51 -4.98 15.96
CA GLY A 785 -4.10 -3.61 16.25
C GLY A 785 -5.22 -2.77 16.86
N LYS A 786 -4.90 -1.53 17.25
CA LYS A 786 -5.82 -0.55 17.85
C LYS A 786 -5.73 0.79 17.15
N LEU A 787 -6.87 1.46 16.99
CA LEU A 787 -6.92 2.86 16.54
C LEU A 787 -6.48 3.79 17.69
N TYR A 788 -5.78 4.84 17.36
CA TYR A 788 -5.54 5.95 18.29
C TYR A 788 -6.37 7.20 17.89
N PRO A 789 -6.74 8.09 18.82
CA PRO A 789 -6.65 7.91 20.26
C PRO A 789 -7.55 6.79 20.76
N ASN A 790 -7.15 6.17 21.88
CA ASN A 790 -7.92 5.09 22.51
C ASN A 790 -7.94 5.26 24.04
N ALA A 791 -9.09 5.61 24.57
CA ALA A 791 -9.23 5.83 26.01
C ALA A 791 -9.15 4.51 26.82
N ASP A 792 -9.61 3.41 26.23
CA ASP A 792 -9.62 2.09 26.87
C ASP A 792 -9.40 0.98 25.82
N PRO A 793 -8.16 0.62 25.52
CA PRO A 793 -7.86 -0.42 24.52
C PRO A 793 -8.24 -1.83 24.92
N ASP A 794 -8.57 -2.09 26.18
CA ASP A 794 -9.03 -3.40 26.64
C ASP A 794 -10.47 -3.69 26.19
N THR A 795 -11.31 -2.66 26.11
CA THR A 795 -12.73 -2.79 25.77
C THR A 795 -13.09 -2.15 24.43
N SER A 796 -12.24 -1.28 23.86
CA SER A 796 -12.46 -0.52 22.63
C SER A 796 -11.42 -0.82 21.55
N ASP A 797 -11.86 -0.72 20.29
CA ASP A 797 -10.94 -0.71 19.14
C ASP A 797 -10.29 0.68 18.89
N GLY A 798 -10.77 1.71 19.59
CA GLY A 798 -10.36 3.11 19.50
C GLY A 798 -11.31 4.00 18.69
N THR A 799 -10.94 5.26 18.52
CA THR A 799 -11.80 6.28 17.91
C THR A 799 -11.78 6.17 16.38
N ILE A 800 -12.93 5.92 15.77
CA ILE A 800 -13.07 5.82 14.30
C ILE A 800 -13.14 7.21 13.69
N VAL A 801 -14.00 8.08 14.20
CA VAL A 801 -14.23 9.45 13.69
C VAL A 801 -13.59 10.46 14.63
N LEU A 802 -12.80 11.35 14.10
CA LEU A 802 -12.23 12.51 14.83
C LEU A 802 -13.07 13.77 14.58
N PHE A 803 -12.90 14.75 15.46
CA PHE A 803 -13.51 16.08 15.35
C PHE A 803 -15.04 16.10 15.49
N GLU A 804 -15.61 15.20 16.28
CA GLU A 804 -17.05 15.20 16.57
C GLU A 804 -17.49 16.51 17.25
N GLU A 805 -16.72 16.98 18.23
CA GLU A 805 -17.08 18.18 19.03
C GLU A 805 -16.28 19.42 18.62
N SER A 806 -14.96 19.31 18.46
CA SER A 806 -14.05 20.42 18.14
C SER A 806 -12.86 19.96 17.28
N PHE A 807 -12.19 20.88 16.64
CA PHE A 807 -10.92 20.63 15.97
C PHE A 807 -9.75 20.78 16.95
N ASN A 808 -8.57 20.28 16.59
CA ASN A 808 -7.38 20.31 17.46
C ASN A 808 -6.56 21.63 17.30
N THR A 809 -7.18 22.67 16.80
CA THR A 809 -6.63 24.03 16.73
C THR A 809 -6.76 24.74 18.08
N ASP A 810 -6.00 25.82 18.31
CA ASP A 810 -5.99 26.54 19.59
C ASP A 810 -7.36 27.11 19.99
N ASP A 811 -8.20 27.46 19.00
CA ASP A 811 -9.55 27.99 19.19
C ASP A 811 -10.65 26.93 18.99
N GLY A 812 -10.29 25.69 18.66
CA GLY A 812 -11.22 24.59 18.41
C GLY A 812 -11.96 24.66 17.06
N LEU A 813 -11.63 25.62 16.19
CA LEU A 813 -12.27 25.85 14.90
C LEU A 813 -11.46 25.31 13.72
N ALA A 814 -12.11 24.97 12.64
CA ALA A 814 -11.43 24.73 11.37
C ALA A 814 -11.04 26.08 10.72
N HIS A 815 -9.76 26.22 10.39
CA HIS A 815 -9.26 27.44 9.77
C HIS A 815 -9.34 27.35 8.25
N LEU A 816 -10.19 28.16 7.65
CA LEU A 816 -10.36 28.21 6.19
C LEU A 816 -9.28 29.12 5.57
N VAL A 817 -8.38 28.54 4.79
CA VAL A 817 -7.27 29.25 4.15
C VAL A 817 -7.55 29.37 2.66
N PRO A 818 -7.84 30.61 2.15
CA PRO A 818 -8.05 30.82 0.72
C PRO A 818 -6.81 30.45 -0.09
N ALA A 819 -6.99 29.72 -1.19
CA ALA A 819 -5.93 29.31 -2.09
C ALA A 819 -6.26 29.69 -3.53
N GLU A 820 -5.40 30.50 -4.16
CA GLU A 820 -5.54 30.90 -5.56
C GLU A 820 -4.78 29.95 -6.47
N TRP A 821 -5.38 29.61 -7.60
CA TRP A 821 -4.72 28.78 -8.59
C TRP A 821 -3.52 29.50 -9.22
N MET A 822 -2.39 28.83 -9.26
CA MET A 822 -1.18 29.24 -9.96
C MET A 822 -0.75 28.16 -10.96
N PRO A 823 -0.21 28.56 -12.13
CA PRO A 823 0.34 27.57 -13.07
C PRO A 823 1.58 26.88 -12.51
N ALA A 824 1.87 25.69 -13.01
CA ALA A 824 3.09 24.95 -12.67
C ALA A 824 4.36 25.76 -12.98
N ARG A 825 5.45 25.49 -12.26
CA ARG A 825 6.72 26.23 -12.39
C ARG A 825 7.44 26.00 -13.72
N GLU A 826 7.25 24.85 -14.34
CA GLU A 826 7.84 24.52 -15.64
C GLU A 826 6.74 24.11 -16.61
N LEU A 827 6.30 25.05 -17.45
CA LEU A 827 5.29 24.81 -18.48
C LEU A 827 5.89 24.16 -19.73
N PRO A 828 5.10 23.36 -20.48
CA PRO A 828 5.47 22.92 -21.82
C PRO A 828 5.73 24.09 -22.77
N ASP A 829 6.70 23.89 -23.68
CA ASP A 829 7.03 24.81 -24.76
C ASP A 829 7.29 24.04 -26.08
N ASP A 830 7.72 24.73 -27.12
CA ASP A 830 7.97 24.13 -28.45
C ASP A 830 9.08 23.05 -28.41
N GLU A 831 10.03 23.14 -27.46
CA GLU A 831 11.12 22.17 -27.33
C GLU A 831 10.72 20.97 -26.45
N TYR A 832 9.90 21.19 -25.43
CA TYR A 832 9.42 20.19 -24.47
C TYR A 832 7.89 20.22 -24.37
N PRO A 833 7.18 19.73 -25.41
CA PRO A 833 5.74 19.98 -25.55
C PRO A 833 4.82 19.06 -24.72
N PHE A 834 5.37 18.11 -23.95
CA PHE A 834 4.59 17.18 -23.14
C PHE A 834 4.72 17.49 -21.65
N VAL A 835 3.66 17.20 -20.91
CA VAL A 835 3.69 17.11 -19.45
C VAL A 835 4.04 15.68 -19.04
N LEU A 836 5.14 15.50 -18.31
CA LEU A 836 5.46 14.24 -17.64
C LEU A 836 4.73 14.17 -16.30
N ASN A 837 3.99 13.10 -16.11
CA ASN A 837 3.43 12.67 -14.85
C ASN A 837 4.13 11.39 -14.38
N THR A 838 4.53 11.32 -13.11
CA THR A 838 5.17 10.12 -12.56
C THR A 838 4.25 9.42 -11.56
N GLY A 839 4.45 8.13 -11.36
CA GLY A 839 3.63 7.36 -10.43
C GLY A 839 4.11 5.94 -10.21
N ARG A 840 3.20 5.08 -9.75
CA ARG A 840 3.48 3.68 -9.42
C ARG A 840 2.69 2.71 -10.30
N LEU A 841 3.26 1.51 -10.46
CA LEU A 841 2.54 0.33 -10.95
C LEU A 841 2.01 -0.49 -9.76
N LEU A 842 1.07 -1.38 -10.04
CA LEU A 842 0.49 -2.25 -9.01
C LEU A 842 1.54 -3.20 -8.41
N GLU A 843 2.42 -3.74 -9.23
CA GLU A 843 3.38 -4.78 -8.89
C GLU A 843 4.60 -4.24 -8.14
N HIS A 844 4.98 -3.00 -8.42
CA HIS A 844 6.18 -2.39 -7.84
C HIS A 844 5.88 -1.41 -6.71
N TRP A 845 6.90 -1.19 -5.88
CA TRP A 845 6.80 -0.33 -4.71
C TRP A 845 7.96 0.68 -4.63
N HIS A 846 7.63 1.97 -4.59
CA HIS A 846 8.58 3.10 -4.54
C HIS A 846 9.76 2.94 -5.52
N THR A 847 11.01 3.02 -5.05
CA THR A 847 12.23 2.87 -5.87
C THR A 847 12.46 1.46 -6.41
N GLY A 848 11.58 0.50 -6.10
CA GLY A 848 11.71 -0.88 -6.57
C GLY A 848 12.75 -1.72 -5.82
N SER A 849 13.46 -1.18 -4.82
CA SER A 849 14.55 -1.88 -4.12
C SER A 849 14.14 -3.26 -3.59
N MET A 850 12.93 -3.38 -3.06
CA MET A 850 12.36 -4.66 -2.61
C MET A 850 11.71 -5.43 -3.78
N THR A 851 10.77 -4.80 -4.48
CA THR A 851 9.88 -5.48 -5.43
C THR A 851 10.56 -5.91 -6.72
N ARG A 852 11.63 -5.22 -7.15
CA ARG A 852 12.47 -5.64 -8.27
C ARG A 852 13.37 -6.84 -7.93
N ARG A 853 13.52 -7.17 -6.64
CA ARG A 853 14.20 -8.36 -6.12
C ARG A 853 13.22 -9.46 -5.71
N SER A 854 11.92 -9.23 -5.84
CA SER A 854 10.87 -10.25 -5.74
C SER A 854 10.70 -10.92 -7.10
N TYR A 855 10.96 -12.23 -7.18
CA TYR A 855 10.80 -13.00 -8.43
C TYR A 855 9.38 -12.86 -8.98
N ALA A 856 8.38 -13.05 -8.12
CA ALA A 856 6.97 -13.00 -8.52
C ALA A 856 6.56 -11.63 -9.08
N LEU A 857 6.92 -10.56 -8.38
CA LEU A 857 6.51 -9.21 -8.77
C LEU A 857 7.26 -8.70 -10.01
N ASP A 858 8.57 -8.98 -10.07
CA ASP A 858 9.37 -8.57 -11.23
C ASP A 858 9.01 -9.38 -12.49
N ALA A 859 8.59 -10.65 -12.35
CA ALA A 859 8.12 -11.46 -13.48
C ALA A 859 6.84 -10.91 -14.12
N ILE A 860 5.94 -10.29 -13.34
CA ILE A 860 4.71 -9.69 -13.85
C ILE A 860 5.01 -8.38 -14.61
N SER A 861 5.87 -7.53 -14.07
CA SER A 861 6.16 -6.20 -14.65
C SER A 861 7.67 -5.92 -14.71
N PRO A 862 8.41 -6.58 -15.61
CA PRO A 862 9.89 -6.57 -15.59
C PRO A 862 10.54 -5.33 -16.22
N LYS A 863 9.78 -4.46 -16.92
CA LYS A 863 10.34 -3.42 -17.78
C LYS A 863 9.86 -2.02 -17.43
N ALA A 864 10.77 -1.05 -17.54
CA ALA A 864 10.43 0.36 -17.53
C ALA A 864 9.59 0.73 -18.77
N THR A 865 8.54 1.50 -18.57
CA THR A 865 7.62 1.89 -19.64
C THR A 865 7.26 3.36 -19.58
N VAL A 866 7.04 3.99 -20.74
CA VAL A 866 6.35 5.27 -20.88
C VAL A 866 4.97 5.04 -21.48
N PHE A 867 3.94 5.54 -20.83
CA PHE A 867 2.58 5.51 -21.36
C PHE A 867 2.31 6.80 -22.15
N VAL A 868 1.80 6.65 -23.37
CA VAL A 868 1.57 7.73 -24.32
C VAL A 868 0.17 7.61 -24.90
N ASN A 869 -0.53 8.74 -25.07
CA ASN A 869 -1.84 8.74 -25.70
C ASN A 869 -1.77 8.26 -27.17
N PRO A 870 -2.77 7.53 -27.70
CA PRO A 870 -2.76 7.02 -29.08
C PRO A 870 -2.61 8.10 -30.15
N GLU A 871 -3.21 9.29 -29.97
CA GLU A 871 -3.10 10.42 -30.91
C GLU A 871 -1.65 10.93 -30.96
N ASP A 872 -1.03 11.07 -29.79
CA ASP A 872 0.38 11.47 -29.68
C ASP A 872 1.31 10.40 -30.23
N ALA A 873 1.07 9.14 -29.92
CA ALA A 873 1.86 8.02 -30.43
C ALA A 873 1.84 7.98 -31.96
N ALA A 874 0.66 8.13 -32.57
CA ALA A 874 0.50 8.20 -34.03
C ALA A 874 1.24 9.41 -34.61
N ARG A 875 1.11 10.59 -33.99
CA ARG A 875 1.80 11.82 -34.42
C ARG A 875 3.32 11.72 -34.35
N LEU A 876 3.84 11.01 -33.34
CA LEU A 876 5.27 10.81 -33.11
C LEU A 876 5.83 9.58 -33.86
N GLY A 877 5.00 8.77 -34.49
CA GLY A 877 5.40 7.52 -35.15
C GLY A 877 5.89 6.46 -34.19
N ILE A 878 5.32 6.38 -32.97
CA ILE A 878 5.66 5.42 -31.94
C ILE A 878 4.61 4.29 -31.92
N ALA A 879 5.05 3.06 -32.14
CA ALA A 879 4.21 1.88 -31.98
C ALA A 879 4.25 1.35 -30.52
N ASP A 880 3.18 0.63 -30.11
CA ASP A 880 3.17 -0.06 -28.82
C ASP A 880 4.32 -1.08 -28.75
N GLY A 881 5.04 -1.12 -27.62
CA GLY A 881 6.24 -1.94 -27.42
C GLY A 881 7.53 -1.40 -28.06
N GLN A 882 7.46 -0.33 -28.84
CA GLN A 882 8.66 0.31 -29.40
C GLN A 882 9.39 1.15 -28.35
N PHE A 883 10.72 1.27 -28.43
CA PHE A 883 11.46 2.17 -27.56
C PHE A 883 11.19 3.63 -27.91
N ALA A 884 10.98 4.42 -26.86
CA ALA A 884 10.87 5.87 -26.93
C ALA A 884 11.97 6.52 -26.08
N ARG A 885 12.45 7.68 -26.51
CA ARG A 885 13.34 8.55 -25.73
C ARG A 885 12.52 9.67 -25.13
N VAL A 886 12.61 9.82 -23.82
CA VAL A 886 12.00 10.94 -23.09
C VAL A 886 13.11 11.83 -22.56
N THR A 887 13.04 13.13 -22.90
CA THR A 887 14.07 14.12 -22.58
C THR A 887 13.44 15.31 -21.87
N SER A 888 14.04 15.75 -20.78
CA SER A 888 13.77 17.02 -20.11
C SER A 888 15.02 17.92 -20.16
N ARG A 889 14.93 19.12 -19.58
CA ARG A 889 16.09 20.02 -19.45
C ARG A 889 17.20 19.43 -18.56
N ARG A 890 16.93 18.38 -17.81
CA ARG A 890 17.84 17.74 -16.83
C ARG A 890 18.52 16.49 -17.35
N GLY A 891 17.91 15.78 -18.28
CA GLY A 891 18.45 14.55 -18.82
C GLY A 891 17.53 13.84 -19.78
N SER A 892 17.91 12.61 -20.15
CA SER A 892 17.19 11.78 -21.10
C SER A 892 17.23 10.33 -20.68
N ILE A 893 16.12 9.61 -20.86
CA ILE A 893 16.00 8.17 -20.64
C ILE A 893 15.36 7.50 -21.85
N GLU A 894 15.68 6.21 -22.06
CA GLU A 894 15.05 5.37 -23.08
C GLU A 894 14.29 4.23 -22.42
N LEU A 895 13.05 4.00 -22.84
CA LEU A 895 12.18 2.99 -22.26
C LEU A 895 11.12 2.53 -23.28
N GLU A 896 10.48 1.41 -23.02
CA GLU A 896 9.45 0.84 -23.90
C GLU A 896 8.18 1.71 -23.85
N ALA A 897 7.63 2.07 -24.98
CA ALA A 897 6.38 2.81 -25.06
C ALA A 897 5.18 1.86 -24.95
N ARG A 898 4.17 2.29 -24.18
CA ARG A 898 2.84 1.70 -24.11
C ARG A 898 1.82 2.72 -24.59
N VAL A 899 1.12 2.39 -25.65
CA VAL A 899 0.06 3.22 -26.20
C VAL A 899 -1.22 3.00 -25.38
N SER A 900 -1.72 4.05 -24.75
CA SER A 900 -2.80 3.94 -23.78
C SER A 900 -3.77 5.11 -23.84
N HIS A 901 -5.08 4.82 -23.88
CA HIS A 901 -6.15 5.80 -23.75
C HIS A 901 -6.32 6.38 -22.33
N ARG A 902 -5.50 5.96 -21.38
CA ARG A 902 -5.53 6.48 -20.01
C ARG A 902 -4.91 7.86 -19.92
N GLU A 903 -3.95 8.16 -20.79
CA GLU A 903 -3.25 9.43 -20.82
C GLU A 903 -4.06 10.48 -21.60
N THR A 904 -4.03 11.74 -21.15
CA THR A 904 -4.54 12.86 -21.93
C THR A 904 -3.58 13.19 -23.07
N PRO A 905 -4.06 13.66 -24.26
CA PRO A 905 -3.17 14.19 -25.29
C PRO A 905 -2.25 15.29 -24.74
N GLY A 906 -0.98 15.26 -25.13
CA GLY A 906 0.06 16.17 -24.63
C GLY A 906 0.63 15.82 -23.26
N SER A 907 0.26 14.67 -22.69
CA SER A 907 0.86 14.17 -21.45
C SER A 907 1.43 12.75 -21.64
N CYS A 908 2.38 12.38 -20.77
CA CYS A 908 2.91 11.04 -20.69
C CYS A 908 3.11 10.64 -19.22
N PHE A 909 3.11 9.33 -18.96
CA PHE A 909 3.28 8.79 -17.60
C PHE A 909 4.47 7.82 -17.55
N ILE A 910 5.33 7.96 -16.54
CA ILE A 910 6.47 7.07 -16.31
C ILE A 910 6.45 6.58 -14.86
N PRO A 911 6.43 5.24 -14.63
CA PRO A 911 6.64 4.68 -13.30
C PRO A 911 8.08 4.91 -12.83
N PHE A 912 8.25 5.30 -11.56
CA PHE A 912 9.59 5.66 -11.04
C PHE A 912 10.34 4.51 -10.35
N HIS A 913 9.94 3.25 -10.58
CA HIS A 913 10.52 2.06 -9.93
C HIS A 913 11.84 1.58 -10.57
N PHE A 914 12.16 2.04 -11.75
CA PHE A 914 13.17 1.43 -12.62
C PHE A 914 14.44 2.28 -12.67
N ARG A 915 15.52 1.77 -12.06
CA ARG A 915 16.82 2.47 -12.06
C ARG A 915 17.40 2.65 -13.46
N GLU A 916 17.21 1.65 -14.31
CA GLU A 916 17.70 1.63 -15.69
C GLU A 916 17.04 2.71 -16.58
N ALA A 917 15.91 3.25 -16.13
CA ALA A 917 15.22 4.37 -16.76
C ALA A 917 14.61 5.27 -15.67
N ALA A 918 15.48 5.79 -14.81
CA ALA A 918 15.09 6.51 -13.60
C ALA A 918 14.32 7.80 -13.94
N ALA A 919 13.02 7.80 -13.71
CA ALA A 919 12.11 8.91 -14.03
C ALA A 919 12.54 10.23 -13.38
N ASN A 920 13.14 10.16 -12.18
CA ASN A 920 13.59 11.34 -11.44
C ASN A 920 14.86 12.00 -12.03
N LEU A 921 15.48 11.43 -13.05
CA LEU A 921 16.43 12.14 -13.88
C LEU A 921 15.77 13.28 -14.68
N LEU A 922 14.46 13.15 -14.93
CA LEU A 922 13.68 14.10 -15.72
C LEU A 922 12.96 15.16 -14.88
N THR A 923 12.63 14.84 -13.62
CA THR A 923 11.79 15.69 -12.77
C THR A 923 12.48 16.96 -12.31
N ILE A 924 11.68 18.00 -12.08
CA ILE A 924 12.13 19.31 -11.58
C ILE A 924 12.28 19.25 -10.05
N ASP A 925 13.23 20.02 -9.51
CA ASP A 925 13.52 20.11 -8.06
C ASP A 925 12.93 21.36 -7.38
N GLU A 926 11.89 21.96 -8.01
CA GLU A 926 11.07 22.97 -7.35
C GLU A 926 10.21 22.36 -6.25
N ILE A 927 9.99 23.10 -5.19
CA ILE A 927 9.29 22.60 -3.99
C ILE A 927 8.09 23.48 -3.63
N ASP A 928 7.11 22.87 -2.98
CA ASP A 928 6.02 23.57 -2.33
C ASP A 928 6.58 24.51 -1.24
N PRO A 929 6.15 25.78 -1.17
CA PRO A 929 6.73 26.76 -0.26
C PRO A 929 6.46 26.46 1.22
N VAL A 930 5.39 25.76 1.55
CA VAL A 930 4.97 25.40 2.91
C VAL A 930 5.41 23.99 3.28
N GLY A 931 4.89 22.98 2.59
CA GLY A 931 5.18 21.57 2.86
C GLY A 931 6.58 21.11 2.42
N LYS A 932 7.28 21.90 1.59
CA LYS A 932 8.61 21.60 1.05
C LYS A 932 8.67 20.31 0.22
N ILE A 933 7.54 19.83 -0.28
CA ILE A 933 7.45 18.65 -1.13
C ILE A 933 7.87 19.00 -2.57
N PRO A 934 8.59 18.10 -3.29
CA PRO A 934 8.98 18.36 -4.68
C PRO A 934 7.83 18.18 -5.67
N GLU A 935 7.97 18.85 -6.82
CA GLU A 935 7.09 18.71 -7.97
C GLU A 935 7.38 17.44 -8.79
N PHE A 936 6.69 16.34 -8.45
CA PHE A 936 6.84 15.07 -9.18
C PHE A 936 5.78 14.83 -10.26
N LYS A 937 4.72 15.64 -10.27
CA LYS A 937 3.54 15.42 -11.10
C LYS A 937 3.45 16.33 -12.31
N PHE A 938 4.37 17.26 -12.44
CA PHE A 938 4.37 18.20 -13.54
C PHE A 938 5.80 18.59 -13.93
N CYS A 939 6.25 18.15 -15.10
CA CYS A 939 7.52 18.62 -15.66
C CYS A 939 7.46 18.58 -17.19
N ALA A 940 8.07 19.54 -17.87
CA ALA A 940 8.05 19.59 -19.33
C ALA A 940 9.07 18.64 -19.94
N VAL A 941 8.61 17.80 -20.90
CA VAL A 941 9.45 16.81 -21.58
C VAL A 941 9.17 16.75 -23.08
N ARG A 942 10.12 16.21 -23.83
CA ARG A 942 9.99 15.81 -25.22
C ARG A 942 9.99 14.29 -25.31
N VAL A 943 9.04 13.73 -26.06
CA VAL A 943 8.94 12.30 -26.35
C VAL A 943 9.24 12.08 -27.83
N GLN A 944 10.11 11.14 -28.15
CA GLN A 944 10.53 10.82 -29.52
C GLN A 944 10.68 9.30 -29.68
N ALA A 945 10.39 8.77 -30.87
CA ALA A 945 10.73 7.40 -31.21
C ALA A 945 12.26 7.18 -31.08
N ALA A 946 12.66 6.13 -30.38
CA ALA A 946 14.06 5.68 -30.37
C ALA A 946 14.23 4.57 -31.39
N GLY A 947 15.44 4.50 -32.02
CA GLY A 947 15.75 3.40 -32.93
C GLY A 947 15.67 2.03 -32.28
N ALA A 948 15.53 0.97 -33.08
CA ALA A 948 15.53 -0.40 -32.57
C ALA A 948 16.77 -0.66 -31.68
N PRO A 949 16.63 -1.43 -30.59
CA PRO A 949 17.76 -1.78 -29.75
C PRO A 949 18.84 -2.48 -30.55
N ASP A 950 20.09 -2.13 -30.29
CA ASP A 950 21.23 -2.86 -30.85
C ASP A 950 21.17 -4.31 -30.34
N PRO A 951 21.05 -5.29 -31.25
CA PRO A 951 20.93 -6.71 -30.86
C PRO A 951 22.12 -7.21 -30.03
N SER A 952 23.29 -6.59 -30.17
CA SER A 952 24.51 -6.93 -29.42
C SER A 952 24.44 -6.49 -27.94
N ALA A 953 23.54 -5.55 -27.58
CA ALA A 953 23.36 -5.08 -26.21
C ALA A 953 22.33 -5.92 -25.42
N VAL A 954 21.65 -6.88 -26.08
CA VAL A 954 20.67 -7.79 -25.44
C VAL A 954 21.35 -9.11 -25.04
N ALA A 955 22.54 -9.38 -25.55
CA ALA A 955 23.30 -10.61 -25.30
C ALA A 955 24.44 -10.46 -24.28
N ALA A 956 24.60 -9.30 -23.63
CA ALA A 956 25.62 -9.07 -22.62
C ALA A 956 24.98 -8.87 -21.22
#